data_3b0ea9c5cca0f1795e743038893ceac3
#
_entry.id   3b0ea9c5cca0f1795e743038893ceac3
#
_cell.length_a   1.000
_cell.length_b   1.000
_cell.length_c   1.000
_cell.angle_alpha   90.00
_cell.angle_beta   90.00
_cell.angle_gamma   90.00
#
_symmetry.space_group_name_H-M   'P 1'
#
loop_
_entity.id
_entity.type
_entity.pdbx_description
1 polymer ?
#
loop_
_entity_poly.entity_id
_entity_poly.type
_entity_poly.pdbx_seq_one_letter_code
_entity_poly.pdbx_strand_id
1 'polypeptide(L)'
;HHRLDWQTYSLVAANDQLLHLYDERLSVIISTRGNVPAIVYWGSFLGQNPLQHDLFTRAVLGGGVDLDPPLGIIAQHHDGWLGNPGVEGCFPDGSGSFPHFIISSSTNTTTSANFTLRDADLDLDLQINVDIHASGVLTITGALSNRGSLPYLLHGLRFALPVPPRAQELLTIGGRWGMEFGEQRTPWVQSTMSVSNNRGRTSHEKWPVVFAGTTQFGEQHGEVWGCHVGWSGNFDITLDGVTEHHKHMLVGEKLIAGELVIRPNESHSAPTVYAVHSSQGLSSASQQFHQFVRSGLRHENASRPVTLNTWEAVYFDHNFETLTKLADVAAHVGVERFVLDDGWFSGRRNDTAGLGDWTVDSSVWPNGLTPLINHVKSLGMEFGIWCEPEMVNPESDLYRQHPNWVLHSGTSRPITGRNQLVLDMSRIDVRNYLFTCISQLLDAYDISYVKWDHNRDLVASPAHSQTLGTYELLGRLKETHPQVQFESCASGGGRIDFGILPYVDRFWTSDSIDPLDRMLIQRGAQRLMPPEVLGTHIGSPISHITRRSHSLAFRASTALFGWLGIEWNLLDASTHERDRLASVIAQYKTLRPLLHTGLSFQEDHPDSNILVHGVSAHDQSQSLVSVTRLANGPSSHVDPIHLHQFDDDATFIIRPLHLGTPAYAPHRKLPQWIDAGSITMTGRHMSEIGVVCPPLLPASSFLIQIHKVM
;
A
#
# COMPACT_ATOMS: atom_id res chain seq x y z
N HIS A 1 -16.02 38.84 -46.64
CA HIS A 1 -16.97 37.77 -46.31
C HIS A 1 -16.55 36.49 -47.06
N HIS A 2 -15.61 35.71 -46.48
CA HIS A 2 -15.42 34.33 -46.86
C HIS A 2 -16.34 33.51 -45.98
N ARG A 3 -17.42 32.93 -46.52
CA ARG A 3 -18.15 31.81 -45.92
C ARG A 3 -17.18 30.63 -45.93
N LEU A 4 -16.70 30.24 -44.81
CA LEU A 4 -16.15 28.90 -44.59
C LEU A 4 -17.34 27.94 -44.71
N ASP A 5 -17.33 27.10 -45.74
CA ASP A 5 -18.23 25.98 -45.89
C ASP A 5 -17.93 24.98 -44.77
N TRP A 6 -18.74 25.01 -43.73
CA TRP A 6 -18.79 23.95 -42.71
C TRP A 6 -19.49 22.74 -43.33
N GLN A 7 -18.84 22.13 -44.33
CA GLN A 7 -19.26 20.80 -44.72
C GLN A 7 -18.95 19.85 -43.56
N THR A 8 -20.05 19.38 -42.99
CA THR A 8 -20.18 18.15 -42.24
C THR A 8 -18.90 17.30 -42.26
N TYR A 9 -18.10 17.43 -41.22
CA TYR A 9 -17.21 16.32 -40.86
C TYR A 9 -18.14 15.16 -40.51
N SER A 10 -18.40 14.28 -41.45
CA SER A 10 -18.92 12.96 -41.18
C SER A 10 -17.86 12.30 -40.32
N LEU A 11 -18.11 12.21 -39.00
CA LEU A 11 -17.46 11.24 -38.16
C LEU A 11 -17.45 9.92 -38.93
N VAL A 12 -16.27 9.50 -39.40
CA VAL A 12 -16.09 8.12 -39.84
C VAL A 12 -16.50 7.33 -38.62
N ALA A 13 -17.61 6.59 -38.75
CA ALA A 13 -18.18 5.79 -37.70
C ALA A 13 -17.13 4.75 -37.26
N ALA A 14 -16.29 5.10 -36.30
CA ALA A 14 -15.76 4.13 -35.38
C ALA A 14 -16.98 3.40 -34.84
N ASN A 15 -17.03 2.09 -34.94
CA ASN A 15 -18.15 1.26 -34.49
C ASN A 15 -18.66 1.78 -33.14
N ASP A 16 -19.81 2.44 -33.15
CA ASP A 16 -20.48 2.95 -31.95
C ASP A 16 -20.89 1.74 -31.11
N GLN A 17 -20.04 1.34 -30.19
CA GLN A 17 -20.18 0.11 -29.41
C GLN A 17 -20.15 0.39 -27.93
N LEU A 18 -20.95 -0.35 -27.20
CA LEU A 18 -20.80 -0.55 -25.77
C LEU A 18 -20.08 -1.87 -25.54
N LEU A 19 -18.90 -1.81 -24.96
CA LEU A 19 -18.18 -2.98 -24.52
C LEU A 19 -18.56 -3.24 -23.06
N HIS A 20 -19.03 -4.45 -22.75
CA HIS A 20 -19.35 -4.87 -21.40
C HIS A 20 -18.28 -5.84 -20.91
N LEU A 21 -17.40 -5.38 -20.04
CA LEU A 21 -16.48 -6.22 -19.30
C LEU A 21 -17.11 -6.57 -17.97
N TYR A 22 -17.00 -7.83 -17.53
CA TYR A 22 -17.60 -8.24 -16.26
C TYR A 22 -16.98 -9.52 -15.69
N ASP A 23 -17.10 -9.65 -14.37
CA ASP A 23 -17.03 -10.92 -13.62
C ASP A 23 -18.32 -11.06 -12.78
N GLU A 24 -18.34 -11.97 -11.83
CA GLU A 24 -19.52 -12.19 -10.97
C GLU A 24 -19.82 -11.01 -10.02
N ARG A 25 -18.88 -10.09 -9.82
CA ARG A 25 -18.95 -8.99 -8.85
C ARG A 25 -19.02 -7.63 -9.50
N LEU A 26 -18.34 -7.45 -10.62
CA LEU A 26 -18.08 -6.17 -11.26
C LEU A 26 -18.58 -6.16 -12.70
N SER A 27 -19.21 -5.06 -13.10
CA SER A 27 -19.44 -4.69 -14.50
C SER A 27 -18.69 -3.40 -14.81
N VAL A 28 -18.02 -3.35 -15.95
CA VAL A 28 -17.41 -2.15 -16.52
C VAL A 28 -17.96 -1.97 -17.92
N ILE A 29 -18.63 -0.85 -18.17
CA ILE A 29 -19.19 -0.51 -19.50
C ILE A 29 -18.31 0.56 -20.11
N ILE A 30 -17.76 0.27 -21.28
CA ILE A 30 -16.92 1.20 -22.03
C ILE A 30 -17.64 1.58 -23.32
N SER A 31 -17.87 2.88 -23.52
CA SER A 31 -18.40 3.44 -24.76
C SER A 31 -17.26 3.83 -25.69
N THR A 32 -17.39 3.49 -26.97
CA THR A 32 -16.49 3.94 -28.03
C THR A 32 -17.15 5.01 -28.92
N ARG A 33 -18.24 5.63 -28.47
CA ARG A 33 -18.99 6.66 -29.21
C ARG A 33 -18.19 7.95 -29.42
N GLY A 34 -17.27 8.28 -28.50
CA GLY A 34 -16.37 9.43 -28.64
C GLY A 34 -15.12 9.08 -29.44
N ASN A 35 -14.20 10.04 -29.54
CA ASN A 35 -12.89 9.81 -30.15
C ASN A 35 -12.00 8.85 -29.34
N VAL A 36 -12.20 8.80 -28.03
CA VAL A 36 -11.46 7.97 -27.07
C VAL A 36 -12.42 7.05 -26.30
N PRO A 37 -11.95 5.89 -25.78
CA PRO A 37 -12.79 5.02 -24.98
C PRO A 37 -13.17 5.72 -23.67
N ALA A 38 -14.42 5.56 -23.24
CA ALA A 38 -14.95 6.17 -22.03
C ALA A 38 -15.60 5.10 -21.13
N ILE A 39 -15.19 5.01 -19.87
CA ILE A 39 -15.91 4.21 -18.88
C ILE A 39 -17.18 4.98 -18.53
N VAL A 40 -18.35 4.44 -18.90
CA VAL A 40 -19.66 5.06 -18.60
C VAL A 40 -20.35 4.43 -17.38
N TYR A 41 -19.89 3.27 -16.96
CA TYR A 41 -20.29 2.60 -15.74
C TYR A 41 -19.18 1.68 -15.25
N TRP A 42 -18.94 1.64 -13.97
CA TRP A 42 -18.20 0.59 -13.27
C TRP A 42 -18.76 0.47 -11.86
N GLY A 43 -19.14 -0.76 -11.50
CA GLY A 43 -19.88 -1.00 -10.27
C GLY A 43 -20.39 -2.42 -10.21
N SER A 44 -21.42 -2.67 -9.40
CA SER A 44 -22.03 -3.99 -9.22
C SER A 44 -22.37 -4.65 -10.56
N PHE A 45 -22.24 -5.98 -10.61
CA PHE A 45 -22.56 -6.77 -11.80
C PHE A 45 -23.99 -6.52 -12.29
N LEU A 46 -24.13 -6.16 -13.56
CA LEU A 46 -25.40 -5.79 -14.20
C LEU A 46 -26.14 -6.95 -14.87
N GLY A 47 -25.60 -8.19 -14.78
CA GLY A 47 -26.07 -9.29 -15.60
C GLY A 47 -25.52 -9.22 -17.02
N GLN A 48 -25.94 -10.15 -17.88
CA GLN A 48 -25.43 -10.31 -19.26
C GLN A 48 -26.38 -9.78 -20.33
N ASN A 49 -27.45 -9.10 -19.92
CA ASN A 49 -28.41 -8.56 -20.90
C ASN A 49 -27.76 -7.44 -21.74
N PRO A 50 -28.09 -7.34 -23.03
CA PRO A 50 -27.61 -6.27 -23.88
C PRO A 50 -27.99 -4.90 -23.33
N LEU A 51 -27.02 -3.98 -23.34
CA LEU A 51 -27.21 -2.58 -22.93
C LEU A 51 -27.42 -1.69 -24.13
N GLN A 52 -28.21 -0.63 -23.96
CA GLN A 52 -28.48 0.35 -25.02
C GLN A 52 -27.71 1.64 -24.71
N HIS A 53 -27.20 2.29 -25.77
CA HIS A 53 -26.47 3.56 -25.65
C HIS A 53 -27.28 4.66 -24.97
N ASP A 54 -28.60 4.71 -25.18
CA ASP A 54 -29.47 5.71 -24.60
C ASP A 54 -29.47 5.72 -23.06
N LEU A 55 -29.03 4.63 -22.42
CA LEU A 55 -28.85 4.59 -20.96
C LEU A 55 -27.71 5.52 -20.48
N PHE A 56 -26.79 5.89 -21.36
CA PHE A 56 -25.56 6.61 -21.01
C PHE A 56 -25.43 7.94 -21.76
N THR A 57 -26.45 8.36 -22.51
CA THR A 57 -26.45 9.63 -23.23
C THR A 57 -27.18 10.72 -22.45
N ARG A 58 -26.73 11.96 -22.63
CA ARG A 58 -27.37 13.14 -22.04
C ARG A 58 -27.76 14.11 -23.16
N ALA A 59 -28.63 15.05 -22.80
CA ALA A 59 -28.95 16.15 -23.72
C ALA A 59 -27.76 17.11 -23.85
N VAL A 60 -27.50 17.61 -25.07
CA VAL A 60 -26.59 18.74 -25.29
C VAL A 60 -27.32 20.02 -24.88
N LEU A 61 -26.70 20.77 -23.94
CA LEU A 61 -27.29 22.00 -23.43
C LEU A 61 -27.03 23.18 -24.36
N GLY A 62 -28.04 24.01 -24.55
CA GLY A 62 -27.88 25.27 -25.29
C GLY A 62 -27.13 26.29 -24.43
N GLY A 63 -25.95 26.71 -24.87
CA GLY A 63 -25.14 27.73 -24.19
C GLY A 63 -23.80 27.20 -23.66
N GLY A 64 -23.48 25.93 -23.88
CA GLY A 64 -22.15 25.34 -23.68
C GLY A 64 -21.46 25.03 -25.00
N VAL A 65 -20.56 24.06 -24.98
CA VAL A 65 -20.01 23.46 -26.21
C VAL A 65 -21.08 22.57 -26.86
N ASP A 66 -21.10 22.48 -28.17
CA ASP A 66 -22.12 21.73 -28.91
C ASP A 66 -21.87 20.20 -28.92
N LEU A 67 -21.08 19.71 -27.97
CA LEU A 67 -20.72 18.31 -27.79
C LEU A 67 -20.95 17.89 -26.32
N ASP A 68 -21.45 16.69 -26.13
CA ASP A 68 -21.53 16.06 -24.77
C ASP A 68 -21.15 14.57 -24.86
N PRO A 69 -19.90 14.26 -25.28
CA PRO A 69 -19.42 12.89 -25.24
C PRO A 69 -19.23 12.44 -23.80
N PRO A 70 -19.23 11.12 -23.54
CA PRO A 70 -18.82 10.59 -22.25
C PRO A 70 -17.38 11.01 -21.94
N LEU A 71 -17.07 11.16 -20.63
CA LEU A 71 -15.71 11.44 -20.19
C LEU A 71 -14.77 10.29 -20.58
N GLY A 72 -13.81 10.57 -21.45
CA GLY A 72 -12.82 9.59 -21.91
C GLY A 72 -11.91 9.12 -20.77
N ILE A 73 -11.45 7.87 -20.85
CA ILE A 73 -10.39 7.35 -19.97
C ILE A 73 -9.16 8.28 -20.05
N ILE A 74 -8.88 8.79 -21.25
CA ILE A 74 -7.99 9.94 -21.46
C ILE A 74 -8.89 11.13 -21.78
N ALA A 75 -9.16 11.95 -20.78
CA ALA A 75 -9.92 13.18 -20.97
C ALA A 75 -9.16 14.14 -21.89
N GLN A 76 -9.79 14.65 -22.94
CA GLN A 76 -9.14 15.55 -23.90
C GLN A 76 -10.02 16.73 -24.30
N HIS A 77 -9.40 17.89 -24.47
CA HIS A 77 -10.11 19.15 -24.78
C HIS A 77 -10.83 19.13 -26.14
N HIS A 78 -10.30 18.38 -27.11
CA HIS A 78 -10.91 18.25 -28.46
C HIS A 78 -12.29 17.55 -28.42
N ASP A 79 -12.63 16.84 -27.34
CA ASP A 79 -13.96 16.27 -27.11
C ASP A 79 -14.90 17.24 -26.36
N GLY A 80 -14.51 18.51 -26.20
CA GLY A 80 -15.29 19.50 -25.45
C GLY A 80 -15.08 19.45 -23.93
N TRP A 81 -14.11 18.66 -23.45
CA TRP A 81 -13.77 18.59 -22.03
C TRP A 81 -13.11 19.89 -21.54
N LEU A 82 -13.65 20.50 -20.48
CA LEU A 82 -13.18 21.76 -19.92
C LEU A 82 -12.40 21.60 -18.60
N GLY A 83 -12.28 20.36 -18.11
CA GLY A 83 -11.50 20.02 -16.91
C GLY A 83 -10.05 19.66 -17.22
N ASN A 84 -9.37 19.01 -16.26
CA ASN A 84 -8.00 18.57 -16.42
C ASN A 84 -7.88 17.47 -17.49
N PRO A 85 -6.94 17.57 -18.45
CA PRO A 85 -6.76 16.55 -19.46
C PRO A 85 -5.98 15.34 -18.93
N GLY A 86 -6.14 14.21 -19.60
CA GLY A 86 -5.40 12.97 -19.29
C GLY A 86 -3.95 13.01 -19.77
N VAL A 87 -3.68 13.66 -20.92
CA VAL A 87 -2.32 13.87 -21.45
C VAL A 87 -2.01 15.35 -21.40
N GLU A 88 -0.93 15.69 -20.72
CA GLU A 88 -0.34 17.04 -20.68
C GLU A 88 1.08 16.98 -21.21
N GLY A 89 1.40 17.82 -22.20
CA GLY A 89 2.74 17.86 -22.76
C GLY A 89 2.81 18.82 -23.94
N CYS A 90 3.99 18.99 -24.51
CA CYS A 90 4.20 19.84 -25.69
C CYS A 90 5.55 19.49 -26.37
N PHE A 91 5.73 19.98 -27.59
CA PHE A 91 7.05 20.04 -28.20
C PHE A 91 7.92 21.17 -27.58
N PRO A 92 9.24 21.19 -27.79
CA PRO A 92 10.13 22.19 -27.20
C PRO A 92 9.80 23.65 -27.56
N ASP A 93 9.09 23.89 -28.67
CA ASP A 93 8.63 25.22 -29.11
C ASP A 93 7.28 25.61 -28.48
N GLY A 94 6.68 24.74 -27.64
CA GLY A 94 5.38 24.94 -26.99
C GLY A 94 4.18 24.53 -27.87
N SER A 95 4.38 24.07 -29.11
CA SER A 95 3.30 23.50 -29.93
C SER A 95 2.92 22.10 -29.46
N GLY A 96 1.78 21.57 -29.90
CA GLY A 96 1.32 20.23 -29.57
C GLY A 96 0.77 20.08 -28.14
N SER A 97 0.32 21.18 -27.51
CA SER A 97 -0.18 21.19 -26.13
C SER A 97 -1.59 20.58 -25.95
N PHE A 98 -2.28 20.35 -27.03
CA PHE A 98 -3.66 19.82 -27.06
C PHE A 98 -3.72 18.59 -27.94
N PRO A 99 -3.23 17.43 -27.52
CA PRO A 99 -3.31 16.22 -28.32
C PRO A 99 -4.77 15.82 -28.59
N HIS A 100 -5.01 15.28 -29.79
CA HIS A 100 -6.31 14.81 -30.26
C HIS A 100 -6.22 13.34 -30.66
N PHE A 101 -6.38 12.48 -29.70
CA PHE A 101 -6.37 11.04 -29.92
C PHE A 101 -7.71 10.56 -30.48
N ILE A 102 -7.64 9.65 -31.45
CA ILE A 102 -8.80 8.96 -32.02
C ILE A 102 -8.52 7.47 -32.02
N ILE A 103 -9.53 6.65 -31.65
CA ILE A 103 -9.43 5.19 -31.66
C ILE A 103 -9.10 4.72 -33.06
N SER A 104 -7.95 4.08 -33.25
CA SER A 104 -7.54 3.45 -34.50
C SER A 104 -7.88 1.96 -34.57
N SER A 105 -7.84 1.29 -33.40
CA SER A 105 -8.25 -0.12 -33.27
C SER A 105 -8.65 -0.44 -31.85
N SER A 106 -9.50 -1.47 -31.69
CA SER A 106 -9.85 -2.03 -30.38
C SER A 106 -10.05 -3.53 -30.46
N THR A 107 -9.74 -4.21 -29.35
CA THR A 107 -10.06 -5.63 -29.14
C THR A 107 -10.56 -5.82 -27.73
N ASN A 108 -11.47 -6.77 -27.51
CA ASN A 108 -11.97 -7.06 -26.17
C ASN A 108 -12.33 -8.53 -25.96
N THR A 109 -12.34 -8.92 -24.70
CA THR A 109 -12.90 -10.16 -24.17
C THR A 109 -13.98 -9.83 -23.14
N THR A 110 -14.44 -10.80 -22.37
CA THR A 110 -15.36 -10.55 -21.25
C THR A 110 -14.74 -9.82 -20.08
N THR A 111 -13.41 -9.86 -19.93
CA THR A 111 -12.69 -9.25 -18.79
C THR A 111 -11.63 -8.25 -19.19
N SER A 112 -11.40 -8.03 -20.48
CA SER A 112 -10.35 -7.12 -20.96
C SER A 112 -10.79 -6.33 -22.20
N ALA A 113 -10.28 -5.10 -22.32
CA ALA A 113 -10.38 -4.30 -23.54
C ALA A 113 -9.06 -3.58 -23.79
N ASN A 114 -8.62 -3.61 -25.06
CA ASN A 114 -7.38 -2.98 -25.49
C ASN A 114 -7.70 -1.98 -26.60
N PHE A 115 -7.15 -0.79 -26.50
CA PHE A 115 -7.36 0.29 -27.45
C PHE A 115 -6.01 0.81 -27.94
N THR A 116 -5.92 1.03 -29.24
CA THR A 116 -4.85 1.83 -29.86
C THR A 116 -5.46 3.12 -30.34
N LEU A 117 -4.91 4.24 -29.91
CA LEU A 117 -5.34 5.58 -30.28
C LEU A 117 -4.18 6.28 -30.99
N ARG A 118 -4.52 7.17 -31.91
CA ARG A 118 -3.53 7.94 -32.64
C ARG A 118 -3.93 9.41 -32.71
N ASP A 119 -2.96 10.28 -32.50
CA ASP A 119 -2.97 11.65 -32.92
C ASP A 119 -2.10 11.75 -34.19
N ALA A 120 -2.75 11.96 -35.34
CA ALA A 120 -2.06 11.99 -36.64
C ALA A 120 -1.30 13.32 -36.89
N ASP A 121 -1.72 14.40 -36.23
CA ASP A 121 -1.10 15.71 -36.40
C ASP A 121 0.19 15.83 -35.57
N LEU A 122 0.22 15.20 -34.40
CA LEU A 122 1.38 15.20 -33.51
C LEU A 122 2.27 13.96 -33.68
N ASP A 123 1.85 12.98 -34.48
CA ASP A 123 2.51 11.67 -34.62
C ASP A 123 2.70 10.94 -33.28
N LEU A 124 1.67 10.98 -32.44
CA LEU A 124 1.64 10.28 -31.14
C LEU A 124 0.70 9.08 -31.20
N ASP A 125 1.16 7.94 -30.69
CA ASP A 125 0.31 6.76 -30.46
C ASP A 125 0.10 6.57 -28.95
N LEU A 126 -1.13 6.25 -28.54
CA LEU A 126 -1.46 5.93 -27.16
C LEU A 126 -2.15 4.57 -27.10
N GLN A 127 -1.57 3.66 -26.31
CA GLN A 127 -2.19 2.38 -25.99
C GLN A 127 -2.87 2.47 -24.63
N ILE A 128 -4.07 1.90 -24.50
CA ILE A 128 -4.80 1.78 -23.22
C ILE A 128 -5.32 0.36 -23.10
N ASN A 129 -5.06 -0.26 -21.96
CA ASN A 129 -5.61 -1.57 -21.62
C ASN A 129 -6.43 -1.44 -20.34
N VAL A 130 -7.61 -2.06 -20.34
CA VAL A 130 -8.54 -2.11 -19.21
C VAL A 130 -8.85 -3.56 -18.92
N ASP A 131 -8.51 -4.04 -17.74
CA ASP A 131 -8.63 -5.44 -17.38
C ASP A 131 -9.33 -5.62 -16.02
N ILE A 132 -10.19 -6.61 -15.91
CA ILE A 132 -10.76 -7.06 -14.63
C ILE A 132 -9.97 -8.28 -14.17
N HIS A 133 -9.24 -8.11 -13.07
CA HIS A 133 -8.51 -9.21 -12.44
C HIS A 133 -9.47 -10.15 -11.69
N ALA A 134 -9.11 -11.43 -11.54
CA ALA A 134 -9.91 -12.42 -10.82
C ALA A 134 -10.24 -12.06 -9.37
N SER A 135 -9.53 -11.11 -8.77
CA SER A 135 -9.85 -10.55 -7.44
C SER A 135 -11.00 -9.53 -7.46
N GLY A 136 -11.48 -9.11 -8.63
CA GLY A 136 -12.42 -8.01 -8.82
C GLY A 136 -11.75 -6.63 -8.95
N VAL A 137 -10.44 -6.55 -8.92
CA VAL A 137 -9.70 -5.29 -9.15
C VAL A 137 -9.73 -4.96 -10.64
N LEU A 138 -10.15 -3.75 -10.96
CA LEU A 138 -10.04 -3.16 -12.29
C LEU A 138 -8.65 -2.54 -12.43
N THR A 139 -7.93 -2.84 -13.51
CA THR A 139 -6.64 -2.23 -13.82
C THR A 139 -6.73 -1.41 -15.11
N ILE A 140 -6.08 -0.25 -15.12
CA ILE A 140 -5.88 0.57 -16.32
C ILE A 140 -4.39 0.78 -16.49
N THR A 141 -3.87 0.39 -17.66
CA THR A 141 -2.49 0.64 -18.07
C THR A 141 -2.48 1.41 -19.38
N GLY A 142 -1.41 2.13 -19.64
CA GLY A 142 -1.26 2.80 -20.93
C GLY A 142 0.18 3.19 -21.23
N ALA A 143 0.47 3.37 -22.52
CA ALA A 143 1.78 3.78 -23.01
C ALA A 143 1.64 4.80 -24.14
N LEU A 144 2.33 5.94 -23.98
CA LEU A 144 2.42 6.98 -24.99
C LEU A 144 3.71 6.80 -25.78
N SER A 145 3.61 6.70 -27.09
CA SER A 145 4.73 6.52 -28.02
C SER A 145 4.84 7.73 -28.94
N ASN A 146 6.05 8.25 -29.10
CA ASN A 146 6.35 9.31 -30.06
C ASN A 146 6.82 8.70 -31.39
N ARG A 147 6.00 8.82 -32.44
CA ARG A 147 6.30 8.38 -33.81
C ARG A 147 6.84 9.50 -34.69
N GLY A 148 6.81 10.73 -34.17
CA GLY A 148 7.27 11.93 -34.89
C GLY A 148 8.79 12.07 -34.88
N SER A 149 9.24 13.21 -35.41
CA SER A 149 10.67 13.54 -35.54
C SER A 149 11.21 14.45 -34.45
N LEU A 150 10.34 15.05 -33.64
CA LEU A 150 10.71 15.96 -32.55
C LEU A 150 10.48 15.29 -31.19
N PRO A 151 11.29 15.58 -30.17
CA PRO A 151 11.04 15.09 -28.81
C PRO A 151 9.77 15.71 -28.22
N TYR A 152 8.94 14.90 -27.56
CA TYR A 152 7.72 15.35 -26.87
C TYR A 152 7.99 15.43 -25.37
N LEU A 153 7.78 16.60 -24.78
CA LEU A 153 7.94 16.84 -23.34
C LEU A 153 6.63 16.42 -22.65
N LEU A 154 6.63 15.31 -21.95
CA LEU A 154 5.46 14.83 -21.22
C LEU A 154 5.42 15.43 -19.81
N HIS A 155 4.30 16.05 -19.45
CA HIS A 155 4.06 16.65 -18.15
C HIS A 155 3.05 15.83 -17.32
N GLY A 156 2.25 14.98 -17.96
CA GLY A 156 1.29 14.09 -17.29
C GLY A 156 0.66 13.09 -18.26
N LEU A 157 0.50 11.86 -17.80
CA LEU A 157 -0.32 10.82 -18.42
C LEU A 157 -1.15 10.18 -17.32
N ARG A 158 -2.44 10.54 -17.27
CA ARG A 158 -3.36 10.20 -16.18
C ARG A 158 -4.67 9.66 -16.72
N PHE A 159 -5.25 8.69 -16.04
CA PHE A 159 -6.48 8.02 -16.44
C PHE A 159 -7.65 8.48 -15.59
N ALA A 160 -8.78 8.77 -16.26
CA ALA A 160 -10.01 9.20 -15.60
C ALA A 160 -10.90 7.99 -15.24
N LEU A 161 -11.31 7.93 -13.98
CA LEU A 161 -12.30 7.00 -13.44
C LEU A 161 -13.54 7.81 -13.05
N PRO A 162 -14.65 7.73 -13.78
CA PRO A 162 -15.88 8.44 -13.41
C PRO A 162 -16.47 7.85 -12.14
N VAL A 163 -17.07 8.69 -11.31
CA VAL A 163 -17.73 8.28 -10.08
C VAL A 163 -19.15 8.81 -10.08
N PRO A 164 -20.17 7.99 -9.73
CA PRO A 164 -21.55 8.43 -9.83
C PRO A 164 -21.88 9.53 -8.81
N PRO A 165 -22.87 10.40 -9.09
CA PRO A 165 -23.22 11.52 -8.21
C PRO A 165 -23.59 11.14 -6.79
N ARG A 166 -24.05 9.91 -6.56
CA ARG A 166 -24.36 9.39 -5.22
C ARG A 166 -23.14 9.16 -4.33
N ALA A 167 -21.93 9.14 -4.90
CA ALA A 167 -20.70 9.19 -4.11
C ALA A 167 -20.46 10.63 -3.64
N GLN A 168 -20.76 10.89 -2.38
CA GLN A 168 -20.78 12.24 -1.79
C GLN A 168 -19.75 12.43 -0.69
N GLU A 169 -18.99 11.41 -0.37
CA GLU A 169 -17.98 11.44 0.67
C GLU A 169 -16.67 10.82 0.17
N LEU A 170 -15.55 11.40 0.56
CA LEU A 170 -14.21 10.92 0.27
C LEU A 170 -13.55 10.41 1.55
N LEU A 171 -12.82 9.31 1.43
CA LEU A 171 -11.85 8.83 2.39
C LEU A 171 -10.46 8.94 1.77
N THR A 172 -9.61 9.79 2.34
CA THR A 172 -8.21 9.92 1.98
C THR A 172 -7.34 9.43 3.14
N ILE A 173 -6.14 8.98 2.82
CA ILE A 173 -5.24 8.35 3.79
C ILE A 173 -3.89 9.05 3.76
N GLY A 174 -3.36 9.36 4.94
CA GLY A 174 -2.07 10.03 5.08
C GLY A 174 -1.64 10.10 6.54
N GLY A 175 -0.62 10.88 6.81
CA GLY A 175 -0.13 11.01 8.18
C GLY A 175 1.23 11.67 8.25
N ARG A 176 2.08 11.13 9.11
CA ARG A 176 3.46 11.54 9.31
C ARG A 176 4.27 10.35 9.79
N TRP A 177 5.58 10.47 9.85
CA TRP A 177 6.45 9.48 10.50
C TRP A 177 5.95 9.17 11.93
N GLY A 178 5.81 7.89 12.21
CA GLY A 178 5.31 7.35 13.49
C GLY A 178 3.80 7.49 13.71
N MET A 179 3.04 8.02 12.73
CA MET A 179 1.58 8.08 12.70
C MET A 179 1.11 8.01 11.24
N GLU A 180 1.51 6.97 10.55
CA GLU A 180 1.19 6.70 9.15
C GLU A 180 -0.26 6.23 9.00
N PHE A 181 -0.79 6.34 7.78
CA PHE A 181 -2.08 5.77 7.34
C PHE A 181 -3.31 6.26 8.09
N GLY A 182 -3.26 7.48 8.63
CA GLY A 182 -4.44 8.11 9.24
C GLY A 182 -5.54 8.37 8.19
N GLU A 183 -6.75 7.95 8.50
CA GLU A 183 -7.93 8.12 7.66
C GLU A 183 -8.56 9.49 7.87
N GLN A 184 -8.92 10.16 6.76
CA GLN A 184 -9.61 11.45 6.76
C GLN A 184 -10.83 11.39 5.87
N ARG A 185 -12.00 11.69 6.43
CA ARG A 185 -13.26 11.77 5.71
C ARG A 185 -13.63 13.21 5.40
N THR A 186 -14.06 13.46 4.18
CA THR A 186 -14.40 14.80 3.70
C THR A 186 -15.60 14.70 2.76
N PRO A 187 -16.62 15.59 2.89
CA PRO A 187 -17.65 15.67 1.89
C PRO A 187 -17.06 15.96 0.51
N TRP A 188 -17.50 15.24 -0.52
CA TRP A 188 -17.11 15.56 -1.89
C TRP A 188 -18.02 16.64 -2.46
N VAL A 189 -17.61 17.87 -2.22
CA VAL A 189 -18.29 19.06 -2.75
C VAL A 189 -17.85 19.35 -4.19
N GLN A 190 -18.56 20.29 -4.81
CA GLN A 190 -18.29 20.78 -6.14
C GLN A 190 -17.02 21.64 -6.15
N SER A 191 -15.87 20.98 -6.26
CA SER A 191 -14.54 21.59 -6.29
C SER A 191 -13.52 20.55 -6.77
N THR A 192 -12.33 20.99 -7.07
CA THR A 192 -11.19 20.14 -7.36
C THR A 192 -10.33 19.97 -6.10
N MET A 193 -10.09 18.73 -5.69
CA MET A 193 -9.17 18.36 -4.62
C MET A 193 -8.06 17.51 -5.19
N SER A 194 -6.86 17.57 -4.60
CA SER A 194 -5.74 16.73 -5.03
C SER A 194 -5.14 15.98 -3.83
N VAL A 195 -4.92 14.68 -4.02
CA VAL A 195 -4.08 13.85 -3.16
C VAL A 195 -2.80 13.60 -3.92
N SER A 196 -1.74 14.33 -3.61
CA SER A 196 -0.49 14.27 -4.37
C SER A 196 0.72 14.50 -3.49
N ASN A 197 1.91 14.07 -3.93
CA ASN A 197 3.15 14.33 -3.25
C ASN A 197 4.28 14.76 -4.20
N ASN A 198 5.33 15.37 -3.64
CA ASN A 198 6.57 15.75 -4.31
C ASN A 198 7.80 15.27 -3.51
N ARG A 199 7.69 14.14 -2.84
CA ARG A 199 8.73 13.65 -1.92
C ARG A 199 9.66 12.63 -2.57
N GLY A 200 9.40 12.27 -3.85
CA GLY A 200 10.20 11.31 -4.61
C GLY A 200 10.06 9.86 -4.15
N ARG A 201 9.18 9.60 -3.21
CA ARG A 201 8.75 8.27 -2.75
C ARG A 201 7.27 8.30 -2.43
N THR A 202 6.63 7.17 -2.10
CA THR A 202 5.19 7.07 -1.79
C THR A 202 4.76 8.02 -0.67
N SER A 203 5.62 8.25 0.34
CA SER A 203 5.42 9.26 1.39
C SER A 203 4.53 8.84 2.56
N HIS A 204 4.78 9.42 3.74
CA HIS A 204 3.91 9.29 4.92
C HIS A 204 2.71 10.23 4.85
N GLU A 205 2.89 11.42 4.25
CA GLU A 205 1.94 12.54 4.34
C GLU A 205 0.69 12.30 3.51
N LYS A 206 0.88 11.74 2.32
CA LYS A 206 -0.18 11.41 1.37
C LYS A 206 0.07 10.01 0.84
N TRP A 207 -0.90 9.14 0.99
CA TRP A 207 -0.83 7.79 0.45
C TRP A 207 -1.62 7.70 -0.86
N PRO A 208 -1.15 7.00 -1.89
CA PRO A 208 -1.80 6.95 -3.20
C PRO A 208 -3.04 6.05 -3.23
N VAL A 209 -3.92 6.21 -2.25
CA VAL A 209 -5.17 5.47 -2.08
C VAL A 209 -6.29 6.44 -1.73
N VAL A 210 -7.39 6.37 -2.48
CA VAL A 210 -8.59 7.18 -2.24
C VAL A 210 -9.82 6.30 -2.39
N PHE A 211 -10.79 6.49 -1.50
CA PHE A 211 -12.12 5.92 -1.64
C PHE A 211 -13.15 7.05 -1.71
N ALA A 212 -14.07 6.93 -2.67
CA ALA A 212 -15.28 7.74 -2.75
C ALA A 212 -16.48 6.85 -2.47
N GLY A 213 -17.47 7.33 -1.76
CA GLY A 213 -18.64 6.51 -1.45
C GLY A 213 -19.90 7.29 -1.13
N THR A 214 -20.97 6.57 -0.90
CA THR A 214 -22.24 7.13 -0.42
C THR A 214 -22.06 7.77 0.96
N THR A 215 -22.88 8.74 1.30
CA THR A 215 -22.76 9.45 2.59
C THR A 215 -22.71 8.48 3.76
N GLN A 216 -21.71 8.64 4.64
CA GLN A 216 -21.50 7.82 5.82
C GLN A 216 -21.27 6.32 5.50
N PHE A 217 -20.68 6.01 4.33
CA PHE A 217 -20.28 4.63 4.08
C PHE A 217 -19.32 4.13 5.18
N GLY A 218 -19.52 2.87 5.59
CA GLY A 218 -18.79 2.26 6.69
C GLY A 218 -17.96 1.07 6.27
N GLU A 219 -17.62 0.25 7.24
CA GLU A 219 -16.86 -0.98 7.03
C GLU A 219 -17.68 -2.04 6.30
N GLN A 220 -18.96 -2.18 6.67
CA GLN A 220 -19.85 -3.23 6.20
C GLN A 220 -21.09 -2.67 5.48
N HIS A 221 -21.18 -1.37 5.22
CA HIS A 221 -22.31 -0.75 4.57
C HIS A 221 -21.91 0.43 3.69
N GLY A 222 -22.82 0.78 2.78
CA GLY A 222 -22.60 1.83 1.79
C GLY A 222 -21.88 1.31 0.54
N GLU A 223 -21.98 2.09 -0.52
CA GLU A 223 -21.32 1.80 -1.80
C GLU A 223 -20.04 2.60 -1.91
N VAL A 224 -18.97 1.97 -2.37
CA VAL A 224 -17.59 2.50 -2.36
C VAL A 224 -16.93 2.27 -3.70
N TRP A 225 -16.25 3.30 -4.22
CA TRP A 225 -15.35 3.28 -5.37
C TRP A 225 -13.96 3.68 -4.90
N GLY A 226 -12.99 2.78 -4.98
CA GLY A 226 -11.62 3.03 -4.54
C GLY A 226 -10.65 3.05 -5.71
N CYS A 227 -9.58 3.84 -5.60
CA CYS A 227 -8.46 3.79 -6.52
C CYS A 227 -7.11 3.82 -5.82
N HIS A 228 -6.11 3.27 -6.51
CA HIS A 228 -4.70 3.28 -6.14
C HIS A 228 -3.83 3.46 -7.39
N VAL A 229 -2.77 4.26 -7.31
CA VAL A 229 -1.74 4.29 -8.33
C VAL A 229 -0.52 3.50 -7.88
N GLY A 230 -0.16 2.48 -8.66
CA GLY A 230 0.98 1.58 -8.36
C GLY A 230 2.31 2.22 -8.70
N TRP A 231 2.75 3.18 -7.90
CA TRP A 231 3.95 3.95 -8.14
C TRP A 231 4.62 4.39 -6.83
N SER A 232 5.93 4.19 -6.74
CA SER A 232 6.71 4.57 -5.55
C SER A 232 7.39 5.94 -5.65
N GLY A 233 7.08 6.71 -6.69
CA GLY A 233 7.56 8.09 -6.89
C GLY A 233 6.49 9.13 -6.56
N ASN A 234 6.62 10.31 -7.20
CA ASN A 234 5.61 11.34 -7.10
C ASN A 234 4.34 10.92 -7.82
N PHE A 235 3.19 11.13 -7.21
CA PHE A 235 1.89 10.77 -7.77
C PHE A 235 0.88 11.91 -7.65
N ASP A 236 -0.18 11.84 -8.44
CA ASP A 236 -1.33 12.74 -8.36
C ASP A 236 -2.64 11.98 -8.55
N ILE A 237 -3.55 12.15 -7.61
CA ILE A 237 -4.96 11.75 -7.71
C ILE A 237 -5.79 13.02 -7.59
N THR A 238 -6.23 13.55 -8.71
CA THR A 238 -7.12 14.71 -8.76
C THR A 238 -8.56 14.24 -8.66
N LEU A 239 -9.29 14.77 -7.68
CA LEU A 239 -10.70 14.47 -7.38
C LEU A 239 -11.53 15.66 -7.86
N ASP A 240 -12.16 15.50 -9.02
CA ASP A 240 -12.82 16.59 -9.70
C ASP A 240 -14.35 16.47 -9.57
N GLY A 241 -14.98 17.50 -9.05
CA GLY A 241 -16.44 17.64 -8.95
C GLY A 241 -16.90 18.83 -9.76
N VAL A 242 -16.87 18.72 -11.10
CA VAL A 242 -17.21 19.81 -12.03
C VAL A 242 -18.73 19.98 -12.10
N THR A 243 -19.19 21.25 -12.12
CA THR A 243 -20.59 21.58 -12.34
C THR A 243 -21.06 21.02 -13.70
N GLU A 244 -22.23 20.42 -13.72
CA GLU A 244 -22.84 19.84 -14.93
C GLU A 244 -22.09 18.64 -15.54
N HIS A 245 -20.91 18.30 -15.00
CA HIS A 245 -20.13 17.17 -15.42
C HIS A 245 -20.09 16.06 -14.35
N HIS A 246 -19.51 14.94 -14.72
CA HIS A 246 -19.34 13.82 -13.82
C HIS A 246 -18.28 14.10 -12.76
N LYS A 247 -18.50 13.64 -11.53
CA LYS A 247 -17.41 13.44 -10.60
C LYS A 247 -16.47 12.37 -11.15
N HIS A 248 -15.17 12.59 -11.01
CA HIS A 248 -14.17 11.59 -11.44
C HIS A 248 -12.89 11.71 -10.63
N MET A 249 -12.13 10.63 -10.64
CA MET A 249 -10.77 10.56 -10.15
C MET A 249 -9.84 10.52 -11.35
N LEU A 250 -8.94 11.50 -11.48
CA LEU A 250 -7.89 11.53 -12.50
C LEU A 250 -6.59 11.07 -11.84
N VAL A 251 -6.06 9.91 -12.25
CA VAL A 251 -5.08 9.14 -11.48
C VAL A 251 -3.83 8.88 -12.31
N GLY A 252 -2.66 9.17 -11.76
CA GLY A 252 -1.39 8.84 -12.41
C GLY A 252 -0.16 9.35 -11.67
N GLU A 253 0.97 9.30 -12.36
CA GLU A 253 2.24 9.85 -11.91
C GLU A 253 2.20 11.38 -11.95
N LYS A 254 2.90 12.01 -11.01
CA LYS A 254 3.13 13.45 -11.03
C LYS A 254 4.54 13.74 -11.55
N LEU A 255 4.59 14.28 -12.74
CA LEU A 255 5.83 14.72 -13.38
C LEU A 255 6.06 16.22 -13.14
N ILE A 256 7.31 16.63 -13.01
CA ILE A 256 7.69 18.04 -13.07
C ILE A 256 8.05 18.41 -14.52
N ALA A 257 7.92 19.69 -14.83
CA ALA A 257 8.19 20.17 -16.20
C ALA A 257 9.62 19.84 -16.64
N GLY A 258 9.76 19.17 -17.79
CA GLY A 258 11.04 18.76 -18.36
C GLY A 258 11.66 17.50 -17.79
N GLU A 259 11.02 16.85 -16.82
CA GLU A 259 11.51 15.61 -16.20
C GLU A 259 11.49 14.44 -17.19
N LEU A 260 10.43 14.37 -18.00
CA LEU A 260 10.24 13.26 -18.93
C LEU A 260 10.18 13.77 -20.38
N VAL A 261 11.08 13.26 -21.19
CA VAL A 261 11.17 13.57 -22.63
C VAL A 261 11.05 12.27 -23.42
N ILE A 262 10.00 12.15 -24.21
CA ILE A 262 9.80 11.02 -25.12
C ILE A 262 10.43 11.38 -26.48
N ARG A 263 11.60 10.83 -26.75
CA ARG A 263 12.30 11.07 -28.01
C ARG A 263 11.64 10.35 -29.19
N PRO A 264 11.97 10.69 -30.43
CA PRO A 264 11.50 9.95 -31.61
C PRO A 264 11.71 8.44 -31.45
N ASN A 265 10.65 7.66 -31.68
CA ASN A 265 10.57 6.20 -31.53
C ASN A 265 10.74 5.66 -30.09
N GLU A 266 10.68 6.54 -29.08
CA GLU A 266 10.60 6.12 -27.68
C GLU A 266 9.14 6.06 -27.21
N SER A 267 8.93 5.32 -26.12
CA SER A 267 7.63 5.17 -25.45
C SER A 267 7.79 5.34 -23.94
N HIS A 268 6.75 5.90 -23.32
CA HIS A 268 6.61 5.97 -21.88
C HIS A 268 5.39 5.17 -21.44
N SER A 269 5.58 4.25 -20.49
CA SER A 269 4.48 3.53 -19.85
C SER A 269 4.10 4.22 -18.54
N ALA A 270 2.83 4.60 -18.42
CA ALA A 270 2.30 5.14 -17.17
C ALA A 270 2.27 4.07 -16.07
N PRO A 271 2.38 4.45 -14.80
CA PRO A 271 2.06 3.55 -13.69
C PRO A 271 0.65 2.99 -13.80
N THR A 272 0.50 1.72 -13.43
CA THR A 272 -0.82 1.07 -13.43
C THR A 272 -1.75 1.72 -12.41
N VAL A 273 -2.96 2.02 -12.85
CA VAL A 273 -4.06 2.43 -11.97
C VAL A 273 -4.88 1.21 -11.60
N TYR A 274 -5.13 1.04 -10.32
CA TYR A 274 -5.94 -0.03 -9.73
C TYR A 274 -7.21 0.56 -9.16
N ALA A 275 -8.35 -0.07 -9.42
CA ALA A 275 -9.62 0.39 -8.90
C ALA A 275 -10.47 -0.76 -8.37
N VAL A 276 -11.28 -0.47 -7.36
CA VAL A 276 -12.19 -1.44 -6.72
C VAL A 276 -13.56 -0.81 -6.52
N HIS A 277 -14.59 -1.64 -6.63
CA HIS A 277 -15.95 -1.27 -6.27
C HIS A 277 -16.50 -2.25 -5.24
N SER A 278 -17.24 -1.73 -4.27
CA SER A 278 -17.99 -2.54 -3.30
C SER A 278 -19.35 -1.90 -3.00
N SER A 279 -20.39 -2.72 -3.00
CA SER A 279 -21.71 -2.34 -2.46
C SER A 279 -21.88 -2.68 -0.97
N GLN A 280 -20.82 -3.24 -0.35
CA GLN A 280 -20.82 -3.75 1.02
C GLN A 280 -19.76 -3.07 1.90
N GLY A 281 -19.46 -1.80 1.63
CA GLY A 281 -18.55 -1.00 2.43
C GLY A 281 -17.06 -1.25 2.16
N LEU A 282 -16.23 -0.69 3.02
CA LEU A 282 -14.77 -0.62 2.89
C LEU A 282 -14.06 -1.97 3.05
N SER A 283 -14.52 -2.82 3.97
CA SER A 283 -13.88 -4.12 4.22
C SER A 283 -13.90 -4.99 2.97
N SER A 284 -15.02 -5.03 2.26
CA SER A 284 -15.12 -5.76 0.98
C SER A 284 -14.24 -5.15 -0.12
N ALA A 285 -14.15 -3.81 -0.21
CA ALA A 285 -13.26 -3.14 -1.15
C ALA A 285 -11.78 -3.45 -0.84
N SER A 286 -11.37 -3.39 0.43
CA SER A 286 -10.01 -3.75 0.87
C SER A 286 -9.69 -5.21 0.57
N GLN A 287 -10.62 -6.14 0.79
CA GLN A 287 -10.43 -7.56 0.48
C GLN A 287 -10.13 -7.83 -1.00
N GLN A 288 -10.69 -7.04 -1.93
CA GLN A 288 -10.36 -7.16 -3.36
C GLN A 288 -8.89 -6.82 -3.61
N PHE A 289 -8.38 -5.73 -3.03
CA PHE A 289 -6.95 -5.40 -3.07
C PHE A 289 -6.09 -6.49 -2.42
N HIS A 290 -6.51 -7.03 -1.27
CA HIS A 290 -5.78 -8.11 -0.60
C HIS A 290 -5.68 -9.36 -1.48
N GLN A 291 -6.76 -9.77 -2.14
CA GLN A 291 -6.75 -10.90 -3.05
C GLN A 291 -5.86 -10.64 -4.27
N PHE A 292 -5.85 -9.40 -4.78
CA PHE A 292 -4.92 -9.01 -5.83
C PHE A 292 -3.46 -9.17 -5.39
N VAL A 293 -3.09 -8.65 -4.23
CA VAL A 293 -1.74 -8.79 -3.66
C VAL A 293 -1.36 -10.26 -3.53
N ARG A 294 -2.25 -11.08 -2.96
CA ARG A 294 -2.02 -12.52 -2.78
C ARG A 294 -1.75 -13.26 -4.08
N SER A 295 -2.46 -12.91 -5.15
CA SER A 295 -2.27 -13.53 -6.46
C SER A 295 -0.91 -13.28 -7.09
N GLY A 296 -0.24 -12.19 -6.70
CA GLY A 296 1.08 -11.79 -7.19
C GLY A 296 2.25 -12.11 -6.25
N LEU A 297 1.99 -12.70 -5.08
CA LEU A 297 3.04 -12.99 -4.10
C LEU A 297 3.97 -14.11 -4.58
N ARG A 298 5.26 -13.79 -4.67
CA ARG A 298 6.31 -14.74 -5.08
C ARG A 298 6.44 -15.93 -4.12
N HIS A 299 6.24 -15.67 -2.83
CA HIS A 299 6.35 -16.66 -1.75
C HIS A 299 4.99 -16.91 -1.11
N GLU A 300 3.97 -17.21 -1.93
CA GLU A 300 2.58 -17.40 -1.48
C GLU A 300 2.46 -18.37 -0.31
N ASN A 301 3.21 -19.47 -0.34
CA ASN A 301 3.20 -20.50 0.69
C ASN A 301 4.35 -20.36 1.72
N ALA A 302 5.04 -19.24 1.76
CA ALA A 302 6.11 -19.03 2.73
C ALA A 302 5.57 -19.02 4.17
N SER A 303 6.32 -19.62 5.08
CA SER A 303 5.93 -19.71 6.49
C SER A 303 5.89 -18.36 7.22
N ARG A 304 6.42 -17.31 6.63
CA ARG A 304 6.58 -15.96 7.20
C ARG A 304 7.12 -16.02 8.63
N PRO A 305 8.43 -16.20 8.80
CA PRO A 305 9.06 -16.43 10.08
C PRO A 305 8.81 -15.32 11.09
N VAL A 306 8.64 -15.66 12.36
CA VAL A 306 8.64 -14.68 13.47
C VAL A 306 10.05 -14.05 13.52
N THR A 307 10.11 -12.75 13.32
CA THR A 307 11.37 -12.00 13.13
C THR A 307 11.74 -11.24 14.40
N LEU A 308 12.99 -11.29 14.84
CA LEU A 308 13.55 -10.30 15.78
C LEU A 308 14.43 -9.34 14.99
N ASN A 309 14.16 -8.04 15.13
CA ASN A 309 15.02 -6.98 14.59
C ASN A 309 15.84 -6.37 15.75
N THR A 310 17.13 -6.11 15.52
CA THR A 310 18.03 -5.65 16.58
C THR A 310 18.02 -4.14 16.82
N TRP A 311 17.30 -3.34 16.00
CA TRP A 311 17.37 -1.89 16.08
C TRP A 311 17.05 -1.35 17.48
N GLU A 312 15.86 -1.56 18.00
CA GLU A 312 15.53 -1.09 19.35
C GLU A 312 16.16 -1.92 20.48
N ALA A 313 16.86 -3.00 20.17
CA ALA A 313 17.60 -3.77 21.17
C ALA A 313 18.99 -3.15 21.46
N VAL A 314 19.74 -2.76 20.41
CA VAL A 314 21.13 -2.34 20.55
C VAL A 314 21.48 -1.07 19.78
N TYR A 315 20.62 -0.59 18.88
CA TYR A 315 20.92 0.51 17.96
C TYR A 315 22.26 0.29 17.25
N PHE A 316 23.19 1.26 17.26
CA PHE A 316 24.53 1.16 16.65
C PHE A 316 25.57 0.40 17.50
N ASP A 317 25.22 0.00 18.72
CA ASP A 317 26.13 -0.69 19.63
C ASP A 317 26.20 -2.18 19.32
N HIS A 318 26.79 -2.50 18.17
CA HIS A 318 27.00 -3.86 17.73
C HIS A 318 28.16 -4.50 18.47
N ASN A 319 27.86 -5.54 19.23
CA ASN A 319 28.81 -6.35 19.99
C ASN A 319 28.49 -7.83 19.84
N PHE A 320 29.49 -8.63 19.45
CA PHE A 320 29.30 -10.07 19.19
C PHE A 320 28.72 -10.82 20.39
N GLU A 321 29.27 -10.58 21.59
CA GLU A 321 28.81 -11.27 22.79
C GLU A 321 27.36 -10.90 23.15
N THR A 322 27.00 -9.63 23.06
CA THR A 322 25.64 -9.14 23.31
C THR A 322 24.65 -9.72 22.31
N LEU A 323 24.98 -9.68 21.02
CA LEU A 323 24.09 -10.17 19.97
C LEU A 323 23.93 -11.69 19.96
N THR A 324 24.96 -12.46 20.32
CA THR A 324 24.82 -13.92 20.51
C THR A 324 23.93 -14.26 21.70
N LYS A 325 24.08 -13.58 22.83
CA LYS A 325 23.17 -13.74 23.98
C LYS A 325 21.73 -13.36 23.64
N LEU A 326 21.54 -12.29 22.85
CA LEU A 326 20.21 -11.89 22.37
C LEU A 326 19.62 -12.97 21.47
N ALA A 327 20.43 -13.55 20.56
CA ALA A 327 19.99 -14.63 19.70
C ALA A 327 19.60 -15.89 20.48
N ASP A 328 20.33 -16.24 21.55
CA ASP A 328 19.99 -17.36 22.44
C ASP A 328 18.60 -17.17 23.07
N VAL A 329 18.33 -15.97 23.60
CA VAL A 329 17.02 -15.66 24.18
C VAL A 329 15.94 -15.60 23.11
N ALA A 330 16.22 -15.04 21.94
CA ALA A 330 15.29 -15.00 20.82
C ALA A 330 14.86 -16.40 20.37
N ALA A 331 15.81 -17.32 20.21
CA ALA A 331 15.51 -18.72 19.89
C ALA A 331 14.68 -19.39 20.99
N HIS A 332 15.01 -19.15 22.26
CA HIS A 332 14.28 -19.71 23.39
C HIS A 332 12.80 -19.27 23.41
N VAL A 333 12.49 -18.02 23.08
CA VAL A 333 11.10 -17.55 23.03
C VAL A 333 10.37 -17.93 21.74
N GLY A 334 11.06 -18.53 20.78
CA GLY A 334 10.46 -19.07 19.55
C GLY A 334 10.57 -18.18 18.31
N VAL A 335 11.48 -17.21 18.30
CA VAL A 335 11.84 -16.43 17.10
C VAL A 335 12.42 -17.37 16.02
N GLU A 336 12.12 -17.10 14.77
CA GLU A 336 12.50 -17.92 13.61
C GLU A 336 13.49 -17.22 12.69
N ARG A 337 13.63 -15.88 12.80
CA ARG A 337 14.57 -15.07 12.00
C ARG A 337 15.16 -13.97 12.86
N PHE A 338 16.48 -13.80 12.78
CA PHE A 338 17.24 -12.76 13.46
C PHE A 338 17.78 -11.76 12.45
N VAL A 339 17.42 -10.49 12.54
CA VAL A 339 17.80 -9.43 11.59
C VAL A 339 18.75 -8.45 12.27
N LEU A 340 19.97 -8.39 11.76
CA LEU A 340 20.97 -7.40 12.16
C LEU A 340 20.67 -6.08 11.45
N ASP A 341 20.25 -5.08 12.21
CA ASP A 341 19.87 -3.77 11.71
C ASP A 341 21.08 -2.85 11.50
N ASP A 342 20.90 -1.54 11.33
CA ASP A 342 21.90 -0.52 11.02
C ASP A 342 23.08 -0.53 12.01
N GLY A 343 24.33 -0.44 11.51
CA GLY A 343 25.54 -0.36 12.32
C GLY A 343 26.61 -1.43 12.07
N TRP A 344 26.41 -2.36 11.12
CA TRP A 344 27.33 -3.47 10.87
C TRP A 344 28.50 -3.13 9.92
N PHE A 345 28.40 -2.06 9.14
CA PHE A 345 29.34 -1.72 8.06
C PHE A 345 30.35 -0.65 8.44
N SER A 346 31.34 -0.45 7.60
CA SER A 346 32.54 0.37 7.85
C SER A 346 32.18 1.82 8.23
N GLY A 347 32.74 2.31 9.33
CA GLY A 347 32.56 3.66 9.82
C GLY A 347 31.17 3.97 10.40
N ARG A 348 30.21 3.04 10.37
CA ARG A 348 28.83 3.24 10.80
C ARG A 348 28.65 3.06 12.31
N ARG A 349 29.15 4.01 13.11
CA ARG A 349 29.00 4.00 14.58
C ARG A 349 27.88 4.91 15.06
N ASN A 350 27.32 5.72 14.17
CA ASN A 350 26.16 6.58 14.35
C ASN A 350 25.60 6.96 12.95
N ASP A 351 24.59 7.79 12.88
CA ASP A 351 23.92 8.17 11.64
C ASP A 351 24.64 9.28 10.82
N THR A 352 25.79 9.78 11.27
CA THR A 352 26.49 10.87 10.58
C THR A 352 27.51 10.40 9.55
N ALA A 353 27.93 9.13 9.59
CA ALA A 353 29.03 8.59 8.78
C ALA A 353 28.75 7.17 8.27
N GLY A 354 29.52 6.76 7.28
CA GLY A 354 29.62 5.37 6.79
C GLY A 354 28.54 4.94 5.80
N LEU A 355 27.42 5.63 5.69
CA LEU A 355 26.35 5.24 4.78
C LEU A 355 26.83 5.32 3.31
N GLY A 356 26.76 4.22 2.58
CA GLY A 356 27.33 4.04 1.25
C GLY A 356 28.51 3.05 1.21
N ASP A 357 29.19 2.84 2.34
CA ASP A 357 30.37 1.98 2.45
C ASP A 357 29.97 0.56 2.91
N TRP A 358 29.33 -0.19 2.02
CA TRP A 358 28.68 -1.49 2.31
C TRP A 358 29.70 -2.64 2.52
N THR A 359 30.72 -2.41 3.34
CA THR A 359 31.72 -3.39 3.72
C THR A 359 31.65 -3.65 5.22
N VAL A 360 31.69 -4.92 5.63
CA VAL A 360 31.67 -5.31 7.04
C VAL A 360 32.79 -4.61 7.80
N ASP A 361 32.48 -3.94 8.89
CA ASP A 361 33.43 -3.21 9.72
C ASP A 361 34.35 -4.16 10.50
N SER A 362 35.59 -4.27 10.08
CA SER A 362 36.59 -5.16 10.72
C SER A 362 36.96 -4.75 12.15
N SER A 363 36.69 -3.51 12.55
CA SER A 363 36.95 -3.05 13.93
C SER A 363 35.90 -3.59 14.90
N VAL A 364 34.69 -3.86 14.43
CA VAL A 364 33.58 -4.47 15.19
C VAL A 364 33.51 -5.97 14.95
N TRP A 365 33.73 -6.39 13.71
CA TRP A 365 33.60 -7.76 13.24
C TRP A 365 34.95 -8.27 12.69
N PRO A 366 35.97 -8.50 13.56
CA PRO A 366 37.35 -8.84 13.09
C PRO A 366 37.39 -10.16 12.29
N ASN A 367 36.40 -11.04 12.48
CA ASN A 367 36.25 -12.30 11.75
C ASN A 367 35.08 -12.28 10.76
N GLY A 368 34.61 -11.09 10.33
CA GLY A 368 33.41 -10.93 9.53
C GLY A 368 32.11 -11.28 10.30
N LEU A 369 31.01 -11.37 9.56
CA LEU A 369 29.72 -11.73 10.15
C LEU A 369 29.51 -13.24 10.33
N THR A 370 30.35 -14.07 9.73
CA THR A 370 30.25 -15.54 9.75
C THR A 370 30.07 -16.12 11.16
N PRO A 371 30.81 -15.68 12.20
CA PRO A 371 30.62 -16.22 13.55
C PRO A 371 29.23 -15.97 14.12
N LEU A 372 28.66 -14.77 13.91
CA LEU A 372 27.31 -14.44 14.36
C LEU A 372 26.26 -15.21 13.56
N ILE A 373 26.40 -15.26 12.23
CA ILE A 373 25.48 -16.00 11.35
C ILE A 373 25.45 -17.48 11.71
N ASN A 374 26.62 -18.10 11.90
CA ASN A 374 26.71 -19.51 12.30
C ASN A 374 26.05 -19.76 13.65
N HIS A 375 26.23 -18.86 14.62
CA HIS A 375 25.57 -18.96 15.92
C HIS A 375 24.06 -18.92 15.77
N VAL A 376 23.51 -17.91 15.08
CA VAL A 376 22.06 -17.76 14.81
C VAL A 376 21.50 -19.00 14.12
N LYS A 377 22.19 -19.51 13.11
CA LYS A 377 21.76 -20.71 12.38
C LYS A 377 21.86 -21.98 13.21
N SER A 378 22.84 -22.09 14.09
CA SER A 378 22.94 -23.23 15.03
C SER A 378 21.75 -23.31 15.98
N LEU A 379 21.06 -22.18 16.22
CA LEU A 379 19.84 -22.09 17.01
C LEU A 379 18.57 -22.37 16.18
N GLY A 380 18.69 -22.69 14.89
CA GLY A 380 17.58 -22.98 14.00
C GLY A 380 16.88 -21.74 13.41
N MET A 381 17.48 -20.56 13.53
CA MET A 381 16.94 -19.32 12.98
C MET A 381 17.57 -18.98 11.63
N GLU A 382 16.80 -18.27 10.79
CA GLU A 382 17.32 -17.57 9.61
C GLU A 382 18.05 -16.29 10.02
N PHE A 383 18.95 -15.79 9.13
CA PHE A 383 19.65 -14.53 9.34
C PHE A 383 19.27 -13.51 8.29
N GLY A 384 18.99 -12.28 8.71
CA GLY A 384 18.71 -11.14 7.86
C GLY A 384 19.60 -9.94 8.17
N ILE A 385 19.63 -8.98 7.25
CA ILE A 385 20.47 -7.78 7.37
C ILE A 385 19.73 -6.54 6.89
N TRP A 386 20.06 -5.38 7.45
CA TRP A 386 19.57 -4.07 7.04
C TRP A 386 20.53 -3.41 6.05
N CYS A 387 19.97 -2.73 5.05
CA CYS A 387 20.69 -1.86 4.12
C CYS A 387 19.84 -0.63 3.77
N GLU A 388 20.51 0.50 3.47
CA GLU A 388 19.89 1.72 2.93
C GLU A 388 20.66 2.19 1.67
N PRO A 389 20.58 1.44 0.55
CA PRO A 389 21.52 1.61 -0.56
C PRO A 389 21.33 2.88 -1.39
N GLU A 390 20.12 3.48 -1.36
CA GLU A 390 19.79 4.67 -2.14
C GLU A 390 20.37 5.96 -1.54
N MET A 391 20.97 5.88 -0.34
CA MET A 391 21.47 7.03 0.42
C MET A 391 22.99 6.94 0.65
N VAL A 392 23.58 8.10 0.93
CA VAL A 392 25.02 8.22 1.22
C VAL A 392 25.25 9.33 2.25
N ASN A 393 26.17 9.13 3.20
CA ASN A 393 26.63 10.21 4.05
C ASN A 393 27.74 11.01 3.34
N PRO A 394 27.81 12.34 3.54
CA PRO A 394 28.98 13.13 3.18
C PRO A 394 30.28 12.57 3.78
N GLU A 395 30.20 12.03 5.00
CA GLU A 395 31.30 11.36 5.70
C GLU A 395 31.30 9.85 5.38
N SER A 396 31.52 9.52 4.10
CA SER A 396 31.75 8.15 3.60
C SER A 396 32.86 8.11 2.58
N ASP A 397 33.47 6.95 2.39
CA ASP A 397 34.45 6.74 1.36
C ASP A 397 33.83 6.82 -0.03
N LEU A 398 32.62 6.30 -0.19
CA LEU A 398 31.87 6.41 -1.43
C LEU A 398 31.68 7.86 -1.87
N TYR A 399 31.22 8.75 -0.98
CA TYR A 399 31.03 10.15 -1.32
C TYR A 399 32.34 10.87 -1.64
N ARG A 400 33.42 10.58 -0.90
CA ARG A 400 34.74 11.14 -1.18
C ARG A 400 35.32 10.72 -2.57
N GLN A 401 35.03 9.48 -2.99
CA GLN A 401 35.44 8.96 -4.29
C GLN A 401 34.54 9.44 -5.43
N HIS A 402 33.24 9.53 -5.19
CA HIS A 402 32.24 9.81 -6.20
C HIS A 402 31.22 10.90 -5.77
N PRO A 403 31.67 12.14 -5.50
CA PRO A 403 30.76 13.20 -5.07
C PRO A 403 29.73 13.59 -6.14
N ASN A 404 30.01 13.26 -7.41
CA ASN A 404 29.11 13.48 -8.55
C ASN A 404 28.02 12.40 -8.71
N TRP A 405 27.96 11.41 -7.83
CA TRP A 405 26.90 10.40 -7.83
C TRP A 405 25.68 10.82 -7.01
N VAL A 406 25.77 11.92 -6.32
CA VAL A 406 24.66 12.46 -5.52
C VAL A 406 23.67 13.18 -6.42
N LEU A 407 22.41 12.91 -6.19
CA LEU A 407 21.29 13.56 -6.87
C LEU A 407 21.21 15.04 -6.46
N HIS A 408 21.28 15.96 -7.41
CA HIS A 408 21.20 17.41 -7.18
C HIS A 408 20.67 18.15 -8.41
N SER A 409 20.21 19.37 -8.21
CA SER A 409 19.72 20.24 -9.28
C SER A 409 20.67 21.42 -9.48
N GLY A 410 21.15 21.62 -10.70
CA GLY A 410 22.01 22.72 -11.09
C GLY A 410 23.33 22.76 -10.30
N THR A 411 23.74 23.95 -9.87
CA THR A 411 24.98 24.18 -9.10
C THR A 411 24.73 24.30 -7.58
N SER A 412 23.49 24.15 -7.14
CA SER A 412 23.13 24.26 -5.73
C SER A 412 23.71 23.10 -4.93
N ARG A 413 24.21 23.38 -3.72
CA ARG A 413 24.65 22.34 -2.81
C ARG A 413 23.44 21.48 -2.40
N PRO A 414 23.54 20.15 -2.47
CA PRO A 414 22.48 19.27 -2.02
C PRO A 414 22.14 19.50 -0.54
N ILE A 415 20.85 19.48 -0.22
CA ILE A 415 20.38 19.60 1.17
C ILE A 415 20.47 18.21 1.82
N THR A 416 21.10 18.14 2.98
CA THR A 416 21.09 16.91 3.80
C THR A 416 19.75 16.77 4.54
N GLY A 417 19.30 15.54 4.67
CA GLY A 417 18.22 15.15 5.60
C GLY A 417 18.72 13.93 6.38
N ARG A 418 18.62 13.93 7.71
CA ARG A 418 19.16 12.88 8.59
C ARG A 418 20.66 12.62 8.31
N ASN A 419 21.43 13.67 8.07
CA ASN A 419 22.86 13.60 7.67
C ASN A 419 23.13 12.86 6.35
N GLN A 420 22.12 12.64 5.54
CA GLN A 420 22.19 11.86 4.31
C GLN A 420 21.98 12.71 3.06
N LEU A 421 22.58 12.28 1.98
CA LEU A 421 22.33 12.67 0.60
C LEU A 421 21.75 11.48 -0.17
N VAL A 422 21.14 11.74 -1.32
CA VAL A 422 20.53 10.71 -2.17
C VAL A 422 21.48 10.39 -3.32
N LEU A 423 21.74 9.12 -3.59
CA LEU A 423 22.42 8.68 -4.79
C LEU A 423 21.52 8.78 -6.01
N ASP A 424 22.09 9.17 -7.14
CA ASP A 424 21.34 9.26 -8.41
C ASP A 424 21.13 7.86 -9.02
N MET A 425 19.99 7.27 -8.71
CA MET A 425 19.62 5.92 -9.18
C MET A 425 19.31 5.88 -10.68
N SER A 426 19.20 7.02 -11.37
CA SER A 426 19.11 7.05 -12.83
C SER A 426 20.41 6.63 -13.50
N ARG A 427 21.54 6.74 -12.80
CA ARG A 427 22.88 6.41 -13.30
C ARG A 427 23.15 4.92 -13.24
N ILE A 428 23.57 4.36 -14.34
CA ILE A 428 23.90 2.93 -14.44
C ILE A 428 25.16 2.54 -13.61
N ASP A 429 26.13 3.45 -13.48
CA ASP A 429 27.33 3.23 -12.68
C ASP A 429 27.01 3.13 -11.18
N VAL A 430 26.08 3.96 -10.68
CA VAL A 430 25.58 3.89 -9.30
C VAL A 430 24.86 2.56 -9.06
N ARG A 431 23.92 2.19 -9.93
CA ARG A 431 23.20 0.91 -9.78
C ARG A 431 24.13 -0.29 -9.86
N ASN A 432 25.12 -0.28 -10.74
CA ASN A 432 26.12 -1.36 -10.85
C ASN A 432 26.99 -1.47 -9.59
N TYR A 433 27.42 -0.36 -9.02
CA TYR A 433 28.14 -0.34 -7.75
C TYR A 433 27.30 -0.97 -6.63
N LEU A 434 26.08 -0.49 -6.44
CA LEU A 434 25.18 -1.00 -5.39
C LEU A 434 24.84 -2.48 -5.58
N PHE A 435 24.55 -2.88 -6.83
CA PHE A 435 24.33 -4.29 -7.16
C PHE A 435 25.54 -5.15 -6.78
N THR A 436 26.74 -4.70 -7.13
CA THR A 436 27.97 -5.44 -6.82
C THR A 436 28.19 -5.58 -5.32
N CYS A 437 28.06 -4.49 -4.57
CA CYS A 437 28.25 -4.52 -3.11
C CYS A 437 27.27 -5.45 -2.41
N ILE A 438 25.98 -5.34 -2.76
CA ILE A 438 24.94 -6.14 -2.12
C ILE A 438 25.02 -7.60 -2.54
N SER A 439 25.25 -7.90 -3.85
CA SER A 439 25.44 -9.28 -4.30
C SER A 439 26.64 -9.93 -3.64
N GLN A 440 27.79 -9.23 -3.53
CA GLN A 440 28.96 -9.76 -2.83
C GLN A 440 28.68 -10.06 -1.36
N LEU A 441 27.88 -9.23 -0.68
CA LEU A 441 27.45 -9.48 0.70
C LEU A 441 26.59 -10.75 0.79
N LEU A 442 25.62 -10.89 -0.12
CA LEU A 442 24.71 -12.04 -0.17
C LEU A 442 25.41 -13.34 -0.62
N ASP A 443 26.44 -13.25 -1.44
CA ASP A 443 27.27 -14.40 -1.85
C ASP A 443 28.25 -14.84 -0.75
N ALA A 444 28.77 -13.88 0.02
CA ALA A 444 29.75 -14.16 1.06
C ALA A 444 29.13 -14.73 2.34
N TYR A 445 27.87 -14.44 2.61
CA TYR A 445 27.18 -14.77 3.85
C TYR A 445 25.84 -15.44 3.59
N ASP A 446 25.47 -16.39 4.47
CA ASP A 446 24.16 -17.06 4.41
C ASP A 446 23.06 -16.14 4.97
N ILE A 447 22.66 -15.17 4.14
CA ILE A 447 21.63 -14.17 4.43
C ILE A 447 20.39 -14.52 3.59
N SER A 448 19.24 -14.70 4.26
CA SER A 448 17.95 -15.02 3.62
C SER A 448 16.99 -13.84 3.55
N TYR A 449 17.37 -12.68 4.12
CA TYR A 449 16.47 -11.54 4.24
C TYR A 449 17.22 -10.22 4.28
N VAL A 450 16.71 -9.23 3.53
CA VAL A 450 17.25 -7.86 3.50
C VAL A 450 16.12 -6.87 3.84
N LYS A 451 16.30 -6.10 4.91
CA LYS A 451 15.49 -4.92 5.19
C LYS A 451 16.07 -3.74 4.41
N TRP A 452 15.35 -3.35 3.35
CA TRP A 452 15.74 -2.25 2.46
C TRP A 452 15.10 -0.96 2.90
N ASP A 453 15.90 -0.03 3.39
CA ASP A 453 15.43 1.23 3.95
C ASP A 453 15.65 2.43 3.02
N HIS A 454 14.94 3.53 3.33
CA HIS A 454 14.98 4.80 2.61
C HIS A 454 14.58 5.94 3.54
N ASN A 455 15.54 6.57 4.22
CA ASN A 455 15.27 7.42 5.38
C ASN A 455 15.22 8.92 5.10
N ARG A 456 15.06 9.34 3.87
CA ARG A 456 14.85 10.76 3.56
C ARG A 456 14.03 10.97 2.30
N ASP A 457 13.34 12.10 2.24
CA ASP A 457 12.64 12.55 1.03
C ASP A 457 13.63 13.09 -0.01
N LEU A 458 13.27 13.01 -1.29
CA LEU A 458 13.96 13.71 -2.36
C LEU A 458 13.56 15.18 -2.33
N VAL A 459 14.55 16.08 -2.44
CA VAL A 459 14.35 17.52 -2.43
C VAL A 459 14.98 18.12 -3.67
N ALA A 460 14.22 18.93 -4.40
CA ALA A 460 14.66 19.64 -5.61
C ALA A 460 15.29 18.71 -6.68
N SER A 461 14.65 17.58 -6.93
CA SER A 461 15.14 16.59 -7.89
C SER A 461 14.00 15.83 -8.57
N PRO A 462 14.24 15.34 -9.81
CA PRO A 462 13.28 14.48 -10.50
C PRO A 462 13.11 13.15 -9.75
N ALA A 463 11.91 12.57 -9.83
CA ALA A 463 11.56 11.33 -9.14
C ALA A 463 11.33 10.14 -10.07
N HIS A 464 10.96 10.38 -11.33
CA HIS A 464 10.62 9.32 -12.29
C HIS A 464 11.77 8.35 -12.51
N SER A 465 12.89 8.84 -13.00
CA SER A 465 14.06 8.03 -13.28
C SER A 465 14.70 7.42 -12.04
N GLN A 466 14.60 8.13 -10.91
CA GLN A 466 15.04 7.63 -9.60
C GLN A 466 14.25 6.38 -9.19
N THR A 467 12.92 6.42 -9.32
CA THR A 467 12.04 5.31 -9.00
C THR A 467 12.29 4.11 -9.91
N LEU A 468 12.39 4.33 -11.23
CA LEU A 468 12.70 3.26 -12.18
C LEU A 468 14.08 2.63 -11.92
N GLY A 469 15.09 3.43 -11.56
CA GLY A 469 16.42 2.94 -11.22
C GLY A 469 16.41 2.05 -9.98
N THR A 470 15.59 2.38 -8.98
CA THR A 470 15.40 1.54 -7.79
C THR A 470 14.71 0.22 -8.12
N TYR A 471 13.66 0.25 -8.95
CA TYR A 471 12.99 -0.98 -9.41
C TYR A 471 13.94 -1.89 -10.19
N GLU A 472 14.74 -1.33 -11.09
CA GLU A 472 15.72 -2.10 -11.87
C GLU A 472 16.76 -2.76 -10.96
N LEU A 473 17.29 -2.04 -9.99
CA LEU A 473 18.28 -2.60 -9.04
C LEU A 473 17.67 -3.73 -8.19
N LEU A 474 16.48 -3.52 -7.62
CA LEU A 474 15.78 -4.54 -6.83
C LEU A 474 15.42 -5.75 -7.69
N GLY A 475 14.96 -5.54 -8.93
CA GLY A 475 14.65 -6.61 -9.88
C GLY A 475 15.87 -7.49 -10.14
N ARG A 476 17.02 -6.88 -10.46
CA ARG A 476 18.30 -7.60 -10.67
C ARG A 476 18.74 -8.39 -9.44
N LEU A 477 18.62 -7.81 -8.26
CA LEU A 477 18.94 -8.49 -7.00
C LEU A 477 18.04 -9.70 -6.77
N LYS A 478 16.72 -9.56 -7.00
CA LYS A 478 15.78 -10.69 -6.88
C LYS A 478 16.00 -11.79 -7.88
N GLU A 479 16.37 -11.47 -9.11
CA GLU A 479 16.73 -12.44 -10.15
C GLU A 479 18.00 -13.20 -9.81
N THR A 480 19.02 -12.50 -9.28
CA THR A 480 20.31 -13.09 -8.94
C THR A 480 20.25 -13.88 -7.62
N HIS A 481 19.50 -13.39 -6.64
CA HIS A 481 19.34 -14.00 -5.30
C HIS A 481 17.88 -14.39 -5.02
N PRO A 482 17.30 -15.35 -5.77
CA PRO A 482 15.88 -15.69 -5.71
C PRO A 482 15.41 -16.22 -4.35
N GLN A 483 16.32 -16.70 -3.51
CA GLN A 483 16.04 -17.20 -2.16
C GLN A 483 15.94 -16.10 -1.11
N VAL A 484 16.41 -14.87 -1.41
CA VAL A 484 16.41 -13.76 -0.47
C VAL A 484 15.08 -13.03 -0.50
N GLN A 485 14.51 -12.82 0.65
CA GLN A 485 13.31 -11.99 0.84
C GLN A 485 13.73 -10.53 1.09
N PHE A 486 12.97 -9.59 0.54
CA PHE A 486 13.18 -8.16 0.74
C PHE A 486 12.02 -7.54 1.51
N GLU A 487 12.33 -6.69 2.50
CA GLU A 487 11.38 -5.84 3.19
C GLU A 487 11.52 -4.40 2.71
N SER A 488 10.42 -3.77 2.30
CA SER A 488 10.37 -2.33 2.06
C SER A 488 10.20 -1.60 3.38
N CYS A 489 11.23 -0.84 3.76
CA CYS A 489 11.18 0.17 4.79
C CYS A 489 11.48 1.53 4.15
N ALA A 490 10.83 2.59 4.61
CA ALA A 490 11.14 3.95 4.16
C ALA A 490 10.83 4.92 5.30
N SER A 491 11.67 4.94 6.33
CA SER A 491 11.36 5.54 7.64
C SER A 491 10.01 5.01 8.14
N GLY A 492 9.86 3.71 8.28
CA GLY A 492 8.56 3.08 8.47
C GLY A 492 7.80 2.92 7.16
N GLY A 493 6.54 3.35 7.12
CA GLY A 493 5.58 3.11 6.03
C GLY A 493 5.66 4.05 4.82
N GLY A 494 6.77 4.75 4.62
CA GLY A 494 6.91 5.76 3.55
C GLY A 494 6.97 5.22 2.12
N ARG A 495 6.97 3.89 1.90
CA ARG A 495 6.97 3.26 0.57
C ARG A 495 6.21 1.94 0.60
N ILE A 496 4.89 2.05 0.64
CA ILE A 496 3.94 0.93 0.58
C ILE A 496 2.96 1.20 -0.56
N ASP A 497 3.12 0.50 -1.67
CA ASP A 497 2.30 0.64 -2.88
C ASP A 497 2.47 -0.59 -3.78
N PHE A 498 1.64 -0.70 -4.82
CA PHE A 498 1.73 -1.81 -5.77
C PHE A 498 2.87 -1.67 -6.79
N GLY A 499 3.51 -0.51 -6.89
CA GLY A 499 4.68 -0.34 -7.75
C GLY A 499 5.92 -1.07 -7.21
N ILE A 500 6.15 -1.02 -5.89
CA ILE A 500 7.27 -1.74 -5.24
C ILE A 500 6.94 -3.22 -4.97
N LEU A 501 5.64 -3.60 -4.93
CA LEU A 501 5.19 -4.95 -4.57
C LEU A 501 5.88 -6.09 -5.33
N PRO A 502 6.18 -6.01 -6.65
CA PRO A 502 6.91 -7.06 -7.36
C PRO A 502 8.32 -7.34 -6.84
N TYR A 503 8.89 -6.38 -6.13
CA TYR A 503 10.29 -6.39 -5.70
C TYR A 503 10.48 -6.73 -4.23
N VAL A 504 9.40 -6.75 -3.43
CA VAL A 504 9.48 -6.96 -1.98
C VAL A 504 8.50 -8.03 -1.51
N ASP A 505 8.77 -8.61 -0.35
CA ASP A 505 7.98 -9.70 0.23
C ASP A 505 7.26 -9.26 1.52
N ARG A 506 7.72 -8.16 2.12
CA ARG A 506 7.23 -7.62 3.39
C ARG A 506 7.32 -6.09 3.39
N PHE A 507 6.43 -5.45 4.14
CA PHE A 507 6.41 -4.01 4.36
C PHE A 507 6.57 -3.69 5.85
N TRP A 508 7.48 -2.78 6.16
CA TRP A 508 7.56 -2.18 7.49
C TRP A 508 6.59 -1.01 7.57
N THR A 509 5.55 -1.15 8.40
CA THR A 509 4.41 -0.21 8.41
C THR A 509 4.70 1.09 9.13
N SER A 510 5.52 1.05 10.18
CA SER A 510 5.88 2.22 10.98
C SER A 510 7.06 1.93 11.89
N ASP A 511 7.89 2.94 12.13
CA ASP A 511 8.92 2.90 13.16
C ASP A 511 8.33 3.03 14.58
N SER A 512 7.09 3.51 14.72
CA SER A 512 6.39 3.46 16.01
C SER A 512 5.98 2.01 16.33
N ILE A 513 6.47 1.49 17.45
CA ILE A 513 6.09 0.17 17.97
C ILE A 513 5.07 0.30 19.12
N ASP A 514 4.65 1.50 19.43
CA ASP A 514 3.61 1.75 20.41
C ASP A 514 2.29 1.08 19.96
N PRO A 515 1.72 0.15 20.73
CA PRO A 515 0.56 -0.63 20.31
C PRO A 515 -0.69 0.24 20.09
N LEU A 516 -0.81 1.37 20.81
CA LEU A 516 -1.94 2.27 20.65
C LEU A 516 -1.89 2.99 19.28
N ASP A 517 -0.71 3.47 18.88
CA ASP A 517 -0.52 4.07 17.56
C ASP A 517 -0.64 2.99 16.46
N ARG A 518 -0.03 1.81 16.69
CA ARG A 518 -0.06 0.70 15.74
C ARG A 518 -1.47 0.17 15.45
N MET A 519 -2.39 0.24 16.41
CA MET A 519 -3.81 -0.09 16.15
C MET A 519 -4.38 0.73 15.00
N LEU A 520 -4.11 2.04 14.97
CA LEU A 520 -4.57 2.94 13.92
C LEU A 520 -3.77 2.77 12.62
N ILE A 521 -2.44 2.70 12.74
CA ILE A 521 -1.51 2.56 11.60
C ILE A 521 -1.80 1.27 10.82
N GLN A 522 -1.92 0.13 11.50
CA GLN A 522 -2.19 -1.16 10.87
C GLN A 522 -3.59 -1.21 10.26
N ARG A 523 -4.59 -0.58 10.92
CA ARG A 523 -5.93 -0.45 10.38
C ARG A 523 -5.94 0.28 9.04
N GLY A 524 -5.26 1.43 8.94
CA GLY A 524 -5.17 2.20 7.71
C GLY A 524 -4.35 1.50 6.62
N ALA A 525 -3.22 0.87 6.96
CA ALA A 525 -2.40 0.12 6.00
C ALA A 525 -3.16 -1.06 5.37
N GLN A 526 -4.06 -1.68 6.11
CA GLN A 526 -4.91 -2.78 5.62
C GLN A 526 -6.00 -2.32 4.63
N ARG A 527 -6.13 -1.03 4.35
CA ARG A 527 -6.99 -0.58 3.23
C ARG A 527 -6.49 -1.08 1.87
N LEU A 528 -5.19 -1.29 1.74
CA LEU A 528 -4.56 -1.73 0.49
C LEU A 528 -3.87 -3.09 0.64
N MET A 529 -3.17 -3.34 1.74
CA MET A 529 -2.30 -4.49 1.93
C MET A 529 -2.89 -5.52 2.88
N PRO A 530 -2.83 -6.82 2.56
CA PRO A 530 -3.27 -7.86 3.48
C PRO A 530 -2.34 -7.95 4.71
N PRO A 531 -2.85 -8.39 5.87
CA PRO A 531 -2.07 -8.39 7.11
C PRO A 531 -0.76 -9.16 7.03
N GLU A 532 -0.70 -10.25 6.31
CA GLU A 532 0.45 -11.15 6.25
C GLU A 532 1.69 -10.58 5.55
N VAL A 533 1.57 -9.45 4.84
CA VAL A 533 2.73 -8.76 4.25
C VAL A 533 3.15 -7.54 5.08
N LEU A 534 2.39 -7.20 6.12
CA LEU A 534 2.65 -6.06 7.00
C LEU A 534 3.42 -6.49 8.25
N GLY A 535 4.61 -5.91 8.45
CA GLY A 535 5.42 -6.14 9.64
C GLY A 535 4.79 -5.56 10.89
N THR A 536 4.53 -6.43 11.88
CA THR A 536 3.94 -6.06 13.17
C THR A 536 4.81 -6.60 14.29
N HIS A 537 5.40 -5.71 15.09
CA HIS A 537 6.36 -6.12 16.12
C HIS A 537 5.84 -5.89 17.54
N ILE A 538 6.19 -6.80 18.45
CA ILE A 538 6.04 -6.61 19.88
C ILE A 538 7.27 -5.85 20.37
N GLY A 539 7.07 -4.59 20.76
CA GLY A 539 8.12 -3.73 21.30
C GLY A 539 8.35 -3.92 22.81
N SER A 540 9.26 -3.12 23.37
CA SER A 540 9.53 -3.07 24.81
C SER A 540 8.30 -2.59 25.62
N PRO A 541 8.24 -2.85 26.94
CA PRO A 541 7.16 -2.35 27.79
C PRO A 541 6.94 -0.83 27.70
N ILE A 542 8.03 -0.07 27.57
CA ILE A 542 8.02 1.38 27.32
C ILE A 542 8.40 1.60 25.86
N SER A 543 7.49 2.16 25.07
CA SER A 543 7.76 2.50 23.67
C SER A 543 8.90 3.50 23.56
N HIS A 544 9.85 3.24 22.66
CA HIS A 544 11.02 4.11 22.47
C HIS A 544 10.64 5.49 21.90
N ILE A 545 9.62 5.56 21.05
CA ILE A 545 9.18 6.80 20.40
C ILE A 545 8.25 7.61 21.31
N THR A 546 7.21 6.98 21.83
CA THR A 546 6.13 7.69 22.56
C THR A 546 6.36 7.78 24.05
N ARG A 547 7.24 6.94 24.63
CA ARG A 547 7.47 6.76 26.06
C ARG A 547 6.26 6.25 26.84
N ARG A 548 5.17 5.85 26.17
CA ARG A 548 4.03 5.21 26.81
C ARG A 548 4.41 3.79 27.24
N SER A 549 3.80 3.35 28.35
CA SER A 549 3.98 1.99 28.89
C SER A 549 2.73 1.17 28.66
N HIS A 550 2.90 -0.04 28.15
CA HIS A 550 1.81 -0.94 27.83
C HIS A 550 2.08 -2.38 28.30
N SER A 551 1.00 -3.09 28.67
CA SER A 551 1.08 -4.49 29.06
C SER A 551 1.54 -5.37 27.89
N LEU A 552 2.18 -6.51 28.17
CA LEU A 552 2.53 -7.49 27.14
C LEU A 552 1.28 -8.00 26.39
N ALA A 553 0.17 -8.19 27.08
CA ALA A 553 -1.08 -8.63 26.46
C ALA A 553 -1.56 -7.66 25.39
N PHE A 554 -1.50 -6.34 25.64
CA PHE A 554 -1.91 -5.34 24.65
C PHE A 554 -0.92 -5.22 23.50
N ARG A 555 0.40 -5.21 23.78
CA ARG A 555 1.45 -5.24 22.73
C ARG A 555 1.30 -6.46 21.82
N ALA A 556 1.06 -7.63 22.42
CA ALA A 556 0.89 -8.88 21.70
C ALA A 556 -0.40 -8.91 20.87
N SER A 557 -1.54 -8.53 21.43
CA SER A 557 -2.82 -8.53 20.71
C SER A 557 -2.82 -7.57 19.51
N THR A 558 -2.13 -6.43 19.62
CA THR A 558 -1.94 -5.51 18.51
C THR A 558 -1.07 -6.09 17.40
N ALA A 559 0.05 -6.72 17.76
CA ALA A 559 0.99 -7.28 16.81
C ALA A 559 0.52 -8.61 16.16
N LEU A 560 -0.48 -9.27 16.75
CA LEU A 560 -0.96 -10.59 16.31
C LEU A 560 -1.46 -10.59 14.87
N PHE A 561 -2.09 -9.50 14.43
CA PHE A 561 -2.75 -9.38 13.13
C PHE A 561 -1.78 -8.86 12.04
N GLY A 562 -0.72 -9.61 11.78
CA GLY A 562 0.25 -9.29 10.75
C GLY A 562 1.40 -10.30 10.69
N TRP A 563 2.48 -9.93 10.02
CA TRP A 563 3.74 -10.70 10.04
C TRP A 563 4.49 -10.38 11.32
N LEU A 564 4.30 -11.23 12.32
CA LEU A 564 4.80 -11.01 13.69
C LEU A 564 6.31 -10.91 13.75
N GLY A 565 6.78 -9.97 14.56
CA GLY A 565 8.16 -9.85 14.97
C GLY A 565 8.32 -9.29 16.38
N ILE A 566 9.56 -9.12 16.77
CA ILE A 566 10.00 -8.59 18.07
C ILE A 566 10.93 -7.41 17.79
N GLU A 567 10.69 -6.29 18.47
CA GLU A 567 11.53 -5.11 18.48
C GLU A 567 11.80 -4.72 19.95
N TRP A 568 12.49 -5.57 20.66
CA TRP A 568 12.71 -5.46 22.10
C TRP A 568 14.04 -6.06 22.50
N ASN A 569 14.83 -5.38 23.33
CA ASN A 569 16.00 -5.99 23.96
C ASN A 569 15.54 -7.06 24.99
N LEU A 570 15.46 -8.31 24.54
CA LEU A 570 15.02 -9.42 25.37
C LEU A 570 15.98 -9.73 26.51
N LEU A 571 17.20 -9.17 26.53
CA LEU A 571 18.13 -9.31 27.65
C LEU A 571 17.64 -8.53 28.89
N ASP A 572 16.89 -7.45 28.67
CA ASP A 572 16.29 -6.62 29.72
C ASP A 572 14.97 -7.20 30.25
N ALA A 573 14.40 -8.17 29.55
CA ALA A 573 13.14 -8.80 29.94
C ALA A 573 13.38 -9.78 31.09
N SER A 574 12.47 -9.80 32.09
CA SER A 574 12.48 -10.81 33.15
C SER A 574 12.17 -12.22 32.60
N THR A 575 12.57 -13.25 33.32
CA THR A 575 12.25 -14.65 32.98
C THR A 575 10.74 -14.83 32.75
N HIS A 576 9.91 -14.24 33.63
CA HIS A 576 8.46 -14.32 33.54
C HIS A 576 7.94 -13.68 32.25
N GLU A 577 8.48 -12.51 31.82
CA GLU A 577 8.10 -11.87 30.55
C GLU A 577 8.52 -12.71 29.34
N ARG A 578 9.72 -13.31 29.37
CA ARG A 578 10.21 -14.23 28.33
C ARG A 578 9.32 -15.46 28.19
N ASP A 579 8.94 -16.08 29.28
CA ASP A 579 8.05 -17.27 29.29
C ASP A 579 6.67 -16.93 28.73
N ARG A 580 6.13 -15.76 29.09
CA ARG A 580 4.86 -15.27 28.53
C ARG A 580 4.97 -14.93 27.06
N LEU A 581 6.06 -14.30 26.63
CA LEU A 581 6.31 -14.01 25.24
C LEU A 581 6.43 -15.29 24.41
N ALA A 582 7.12 -16.32 24.93
CA ALA A 582 7.20 -17.64 24.30
C ALA A 582 5.81 -18.27 24.10
N SER A 583 4.94 -18.16 25.11
CA SER A 583 3.55 -18.62 25.01
C SER A 583 2.76 -17.86 23.94
N VAL A 584 2.92 -16.52 23.84
CA VAL A 584 2.30 -15.70 22.79
C VAL A 584 2.77 -16.12 21.39
N ILE A 585 4.09 -16.31 21.22
CA ILE A 585 4.66 -16.72 19.92
C ILE A 585 4.16 -18.13 19.53
N ALA A 586 4.08 -19.06 20.48
CA ALA A 586 3.54 -20.39 20.22
C ALA A 586 2.07 -20.32 19.79
N GLN A 587 1.26 -19.47 20.42
CA GLN A 587 -0.13 -19.25 20.05
C GLN A 587 -0.25 -18.60 18.67
N TYR A 588 0.58 -17.59 18.38
CA TYR A 588 0.63 -16.99 17.02
C TYR A 588 0.93 -18.05 15.97
N LYS A 589 1.91 -18.92 16.19
CA LYS A 589 2.25 -19.99 15.23
C LYS A 589 1.07 -20.94 14.97
N THR A 590 0.23 -21.19 15.97
CA THR A 590 -0.99 -21.98 15.81
C THR A 590 -2.05 -21.22 14.97
N LEU A 591 -2.17 -19.90 15.17
CA LEU A 591 -3.13 -19.05 14.48
C LEU A 591 -2.64 -18.57 13.11
N ARG A 592 -1.33 -18.63 12.85
CA ARG A 592 -0.68 -18.11 11.63
C ARG A 592 -1.33 -18.58 10.33
N PRO A 593 -1.73 -19.84 10.13
CA PRO A 593 -2.43 -20.23 8.92
C PRO A 593 -3.71 -19.42 8.67
N LEU A 594 -4.54 -19.22 9.70
CA LEU A 594 -5.75 -18.39 9.60
C LEU A 594 -5.38 -16.92 9.31
N LEU A 595 -4.45 -16.35 10.09
CA LEU A 595 -4.07 -14.94 10.00
C LEU A 595 -3.47 -14.57 8.64
N HIS A 596 -2.80 -15.51 7.97
CA HIS A 596 -2.10 -15.26 6.71
C HIS A 596 -2.87 -15.67 5.45
N THR A 597 -4.00 -16.35 5.58
CA THR A 597 -4.80 -16.80 4.43
C THR A 597 -6.26 -16.36 4.50
N GLY A 598 -6.74 -16.02 5.69
CA GLY A 598 -8.12 -15.63 5.91
C GLY A 598 -8.45 -14.25 5.36
N LEU A 599 -9.73 -13.95 5.27
CA LEU A 599 -10.26 -12.64 4.91
C LEU A 599 -10.17 -11.71 6.13
N SER A 600 -9.40 -10.65 6.04
CA SER A 600 -9.40 -9.60 7.07
C SER A 600 -10.62 -8.71 6.90
N PHE A 601 -11.18 -8.25 8.01
CA PHE A 601 -12.33 -7.38 8.05
C PHE A 601 -12.23 -6.42 9.23
N GLN A 602 -12.98 -5.33 9.12
CA GLN A 602 -13.17 -4.35 10.16
C GLN A 602 -14.68 -4.15 10.35
N GLU A 603 -15.09 -3.73 11.55
CA GLU A 603 -16.49 -3.41 11.85
C GLU A 603 -16.61 -1.98 12.38
N ASP A 604 -17.74 -1.37 12.11
CA ASP A 604 -18.09 -0.08 12.69
C ASP A 604 -18.55 -0.25 14.13
N HIS A 605 -18.25 0.72 14.98
CA HIS A 605 -18.74 0.76 16.34
C HIS A 605 -19.20 2.19 16.69
N PRO A 606 -20.32 2.36 17.43
CA PRO A 606 -20.85 3.70 17.77
C PRO A 606 -19.87 4.54 18.61
N ASP A 607 -19.11 3.92 19.52
CA ASP A 607 -18.02 4.58 20.25
C ASP A 607 -16.74 4.53 19.41
N SER A 608 -16.28 5.68 18.94
CA SER A 608 -15.04 5.81 18.16
C SER A 608 -13.76 5.41 18.90
N ASN A 609 -13.84 5.23 20.23
CA ASN A 609 -12.73 4.68 21.04
C ASN A 609 -12.69 3.15 21.05
N ILE A 610 -13.66 2.49 20.41
CA ILE A 610 -13.67 1.03 20.24
C ILE A 610 -13.34 0.71 18.79
N LEU A 611 -12.33 -0.10 18.58
CA LEU A 611 -11.97 -0.66 17.28
C LEU A 611 -12.27 -2.15 17.27
N VAL A 612 -12.93 -2.59 16.20
CA VAL A 612 -13.23 -4.01 15.97
C VAL A 612 -12.63 -4.41 14.63
N HIS A 613 -11.83 -5.46 14.63
CA HIS A 613 -11.27 -6.06 13.43
C HIS A 613 -11.03 -7.55 13.63
N GLY A 614 -10.91 -8.28 12.56
CA GLY A 614 -10.66 -9.72 12.64
C GLY A 614 -10.18 -10.32 11.33
N VAL A 615 -9.94 -11.62 11.40
CA VAL A 615 -9.64 -12.47 10.24
C VAL A 615 -10.53 -13.70 10.31
N SER A 616 -11.18 -14.04 9.21
CA SER A 616 -12.04 -15.21 9.06
C SER A 616 -11.54 -16.12 7.96
N ALA A 617 -11.53 -17.42 8.18
CA ALA A 617 -11.32 -18.39 7.10
C ALA A 617 -12.38 -18.20 6.00
N HIS A 618 -12.04 -18.51 4.74
CA HIS A 618 -12.96 -18.35 3.60
C HIS A 618 -14.26 -19.15 3.76
N ASP A 619 -14.20 -20.31 4.40
CA ASP A 619 -15.35 -21.17 4.70
C ASP A 619 -16.02 -20.86 6.04
N GLN A 620 -15.52 -19.83 6.74
CA GLN A 620 -15.94 -19.40 8.07
C GLN A 620 -15.76 -20.46 9.17
N SER A 621 -14.99 -21.51 8.90
CA SER A 621 -14.73 -22.58 9.89
C SER A 621 -14.08 -22.09 11.16
N GLN A 622 -13.23 -21.07 11.04
CA GLN A 622 -12.52 -20.43 12.13
C GLN A 622 -12.36 -18.93 11.89
N SER A 623 -12.49 -18.13 12.97
CA SER A 623 -12.22 -16.69 12.91
C SER A 623 -11.59 -16.22 14.21
N LEU A 624 -10.81 -15.14 14.12
CA LEU A 624 -10.25 -14.42 15.25
C LEU A 624 -10.66 -12.95 15.15
N VAL A 625 -11.24 -12.42 16.24
CA VAL A 625 -11.71 -11.04 16.33
C VAL A 625 -11.04 -10.33 17.50
N SER A 626 -10.63 -9.09 17.29
CA SER A 626 -10.11 -8.19 18.32
C SER A 626 -11.08 -7.05 18.55
N VAL A 627 -11.40 -6.80 19.82
CA VAL A 627 -12.15 -5.64 20.30
C VAL A 627 -11.21 -4.83 21.18
N THR A 628 -10.83 -3.65 20.72
CA THR A 628 -9.84 -2.81 21.40
C THR A 628 -10.48 -1.52 21.88
N ARG A 629 -10.29 -1.19 23.16
CA ARG A 629 -10.59 0.13 23.72
C ARG A 629 -9.34 0.99 23.68
N LEU A 630 -9.36 2.07 22.90
CA LEU A 630 -8.24 3.01 22.77
C LEU A 630 -8.16 3.96 23.96
N ALA A 631 -9.28 4.58 24.31
CA ALA A 631 -9.42 5.57 25.37
C ALA A 631 -10.76 5.42 26.09
N ASN A 632 -10.95 6.17 27.19
CA ASN A 632 -12.26 6.24 27.83
C ASN A 632 -13.29 6.88 26.89
N GLY A 633 -14.40 6.19 26.72
CA GLY A 633 -15.56 6.67 26.00
C GLY A 633 -16.64 7.24 26.94
N PRO A 634 -17.82 7.60 26.40
CA PRO A 634 -18.94 8.11 27.16
C PRO A 634 -19.57 7.05 28.07
N SER A 635 -19.37 5.77 27.78
CA SER A 635 -19.87 4.63 28.55
C SER A 635 -18.74 3.81 29.13
N SER A 636 -18.93 3.29 30.35
CA SER A 636 -18.02 2.28 30.93
C SER A 636 -18.22 0.90 30.30
N HIS A 637 -19.36 0.64 29.71
CA HIS A 637 -19.62 -0.58 28.95
C HIS A 637 -19.09 -0.48 27.53
N VAL A 638 -18.74 -1.60 26.95
CA VAL A 638 -18.56 -1.77 25.52
C VAL A 638 -19.91 -2.25 24.99
N ASP A 639 -20.51 -1.52 24.06
CA ASP A 639 -21.75 -1.97 23.43
C ASP A 639 -21.52 -3.31 22.70
N PRO A 640 -22.53 -4.15 22.54
CA PRO A 640 -22.41 -5.41 21.82
C PRO A 640 -21.79 -5.20 20.44
N ILE A 641 -20.82 -6.03 20.07
CA ILE A 641 -20.18 -5.95 18.75
C ILE A 641 -20.99 -6.70 17.72
N HIS A 642 -21.39 -6.00 16.67
CA HIS A 642 -22.10 -6.57 15.54
C HIS A 642 -21.08 -7.09 14.52
N LEU A 643 -21.22 -8.36 14.10
CA LEU A 643 -20.34 -9.03 13.15
C LEU A 643 -21.17 -9.45 11.93
N HIS A 644 -20.96 -8.78 10.79
CA HIS A 644 -21.81 -8.90 9.61
C HIS A 644 -21.31 -9.89 8.54
N GLN A 645 -20.10 -10.40 8.68
CA GLN A 645 -19.47 -11.26 7.67
C GLN A 645 -19.83 -12.75 7.78
N PHE A 646 -20.62 -13.15 8.78
CA PHE A 646 -20.97 -14.55 9.01
C PHE A 646 -22.30 -14.94 8.35
N ASP A 647 -22.38 -16.18 7.89
CA ASP A 647 -23.61 -16.77 7.36
C ASP A 647 -24.72 -16.75 8.43
N ASP A 648 -25.80 -16.06 8.12
CA ASP A 648 -26.92 -15.80 9.02
C ASP A 648 -27.48 -17.08 9.68
N ASP A 649 -27.58 -18.15 8.92
CA ASP A 649 -28.22 -19.40 9.34
C ASP A 649 -27.24 -20.40 9.94
N ALA A 650 -25.94 -20.19 9.79
CA ALA A 650 -24.92 -21.04 10.38
C ALA A 650 -24.78 -20.77 11.88
N THR A 651 -24.41 -21.82 12.62
CA THR A 651 -24.21 -21.77 14.08
C THR A 651 -22.72 -21.73 14.39
N PHE A 652 -22.35 -20.90 15.36
CA PHE A 652 -20.97 -20.68 15.76
C PHE A 652 -20.79 -20.80 17.27
N ILE A 653 -19.64 -21.33 17.70
CA ILE A 653 -19.20 -21.31 19.09
C ILE A 653 -18.18 -20.18 19.26
N ILE A 654 -18.44 -19.29 20.19
CA ILE A 654 -17.64 -18.09 20.48
C ILE A 654 -16.93 -18.32 21.81
N ARG A 655 -15.61 -18.10 21.84
CA ARG A 655 -14.76 -18.28 23.03
C ARG A 655 -13.83 -17.10 23.24
N PRO A 656 -13.57 -16.67 24.50
CA PRO A 656 -12.52 -15.70 24.78
C PRO A 656 -11.14 -16.33 24.52
N LEU A 657 -10.21 -15.53 24.00
CA LEU A 657 -8.80 -15.87 23.86
C LEU A 657 -7.98 -14.92 24.72
N HIS A 658 -7.11 -15.44 25.58
CA HIS A 658 -6.26 -14.63 26.46
C HIS A 658 -4.78 -14.80 26.10
N LEU A 659 -4.10 -13.71 25.75
CA LEU A 659 -2.65 -13.63 25.56
C LEU A 659 -1.92 -13.21 26.87
N GLY A 660 -2.57 -13.35 27.98
CA GLY A 660 -2.10 -12.95 29.29
C GLY A 660 -3.26 -12.64 30.24
N THR A 661 -3.00 -11.89 31.31
CA THR A 661 -4.06 -11.45 32.22
C THR A 661 -4.99 -10.47 31.52
N PRO A 662 -6.31 -10.72 31.43
CA PRO A 662 -7.27 -9.82 30.86
C PRO A 662 -7.27 -8.45 31.56
N ALA A 663 -7.29 -7.37 30.78
CA ALA A 663 -7.33 -6.01 31.30
C ALA A 663 -8.79 -5.50 31.36
N TYR A 664 -9.61 -6.11 32.23
CA TYR A 664 -10.99 -5.69 32.43
C TYR A 664 -11.06 -4.46 33.35
N ALA A 665 -11.96 -3.55 33.05
CA ALA A 665 -12.31 -2.47 33.96
C ALA A 665 -12.94 -3.02 35.26
N PRO A 666 -12.95 -2.27 36.36
CA PRO A 666 -13.55 -2.71 37.61
C PRO A 666 -14.97 -3.22 37.42
N HIS A 667 -15.25 -4.42 37.85
CA HIS A 667 -16.54 -5.09 37.71
C HIS A 667 -16.85 -5.94 38.94
N ARG A 668 -18.13 -6.23 39.13
CA ARG A 668 -18.59 -7.19 40.16
C ARG A 668 -18.91 -8.56 39.56
N LYS A 669 -19.34 -8.56 38.27
CA LYS A 669 -19.71 -9.77 37.54
C LYS A 669 -19.48 -9.54 36.05
N LEU A 670 -18.89 -10.51 35.38
CA LEU A 670 -18.73 -10.55 33.93
C LEU A 670 -20.01 -11.06 33.24
N PRO A 671 -20.14 -10.85 31.93
CA PRO A 671 -21.11 -11.59 31.14
C PRO A 671 -20.98 -13.10 31.36
N GLN A 672 -22.07 -13.78 31.60
CA GLN A 672 -22.08 -15.19 32.00
C GLN A 672 -21.32 -16.11 31.05
N TRP A 673 -21.34 -15.81 29.76
CA TRP A 673 -20.67 -16.64 28.76
C TRP A 673 -19.13 -16.59 28.86
N ILE A 674 -18.57 -15.50 29.37
CA ILE A 674 -17.11 -15.37 29.60
C ILE A 674 -16.71 -16.28 30.76
N ASP A 675 -17.47 -16.28 31.85
CA ASP A 675 -17.22 -17.19 32.98
C ASP A 675 -17.46 -18.66 32.60
N ALA A 676 -18.44 -18.93 31.73
CA ALA A 676 -18.72 -20.25 31.18
C ALA A 676 -17.69 -20.72 30.13
N GLY A 677 -16.87 -19.80 29.61
CA GLY A 677 -15.82 -20.08 28.63
C GLY A 677 -16.32 -20.13 27.18
N SER A 678 -17.63 -20.09 26.91
CA SER A 678 -18.17 -20.04 25.56
C SER A 678 -19.65 -19.65 25.52
N ILE A 679 -20.08 -19.20 24.32
CA ILE A 679 -21.48 -19.05 23.94
C ILE A 679 -21.70 -19.57 22.53
N THR A 680 -22.90 -20.06 22.25
CA THR A 680 -23.32 -20.46 20.90
C THR A 680 -24.29 -19.44 20.34
N MET A 681 -24.00 -18.96 19.13
CA MET A 681 -24.83 -17.96 18.42
C MET A 681 -24.92 -18.33 16.94
N THR A 682 -26.01 -17.92 16.27
CA THR A 682 -26.07 -17.93 14.80
C THR A 682 -25.38 -16.67 14.22
N GLY A 683 -25.04 -16.67 12.93
CA GLY A 683 -24.55 -15.46 12.26
C GLY A 683 -25.53 -14.30 12.40
N ARG A 684 -26.84 -14.57 12.26
CA ARG A 684 -27.90 -13.58 12.47
C ARG A 684 -27.95 -13.02 13.90
N HIS A 685 -27.69 -13.85 14.92
CA HIS A 685 -27.58 -13.33 16.30
C HIS A 685 -26.35 -12.44 16.45
N MET A 686 -25.23 -12.76 15.79
CA MET A 686 -24.03 -11.93 15.84
C MET A 686 -24.21 -10.60 15.11
N SER A 687 -24.96 -10.57 14.00
CA SER A 687 -25.20 -9.34 13.23
C SER A 687 -26.29 -8.46 13.85
N GLU A 688 -27.40 -9.03 14.35
CA GLU A 688 -28.56 -8.26 14.82
C GLU A 688 -28.50 -7.92 16.33
N ILE A 689 -28.06 -8.86 17.15
CA ILE A 689 -27.99 -8.68 18.62
C ILE A 689 -26.59 -8.23 19.03
N GLY A 690 -25.56 -8.78 18.36
CA GLY A 690 -24.16 -8.55 18.68
C GLY A 690 -23.65 -9.44 19.83
N VAL A 691 -22.32 -9.49 19.93
CA VAL A 691 -21.59 -10.23 20.98
C VAL A 691 -21.32 -9.30 22.15
N VAL A 692 -21.82 -9.62 23.31
CA VAL A 692 -21.61 -8.83 24.53
C VAL A 692 -20.17 -8.97 25.01
N CYS A 693 -19.49 -7.84 25.17
CA CYS A 693 -18.09 -7.77 25.61
C CYS A 693 -17.97 -7.47 27.11
N PRO A 694 -16.84 -7.85 27.74
CA PRO A 694 -16.53 -7.40 29.11
C PRO A 694 -16.23 -5.90 29.12
N PRO A 695 -16.32 -5.21 30.26
CA PRO A 695 -15.84 -3.84 30.36
C PRO A 695 -14.33 -3.81 30.23
N LEU A 696 -13.82 -3.01 29.29
CA LEU A 696 -12.39 -2.92 28.97
C LEU A 696 -11.75 -1.66 29.56
N LEU A 697 -10.52 -1.78 30.03
CA LEU A 697 -9.67 -0.63 30.33
C LEU A 697 -9.18 0.04 29.05
N PRO A 698 -8.85 1.33 29.07
CA PRO A 698 -8.14 1.97 27.97
C PRO A 698 -6.83 1.26 27.64
N ALA A 699 -6.43 1.29 26.37
CA ALA A 699 -5.25 0.60 25.85
C ALA A 699 -5.26 -0.91 26.19
N SER A 700 -6.37 -1.56 25.93
CA SER A 700 -6.53 -3.00 26.10
C SER A 700 -7.37 -3.61 24.98
N SER A 701 -7.14 -4.90 24.72
CA SER A 701 -7.87 -5.66 23.70
C SER A 701 -8.49 -6.91 24.33
N PHE A 702 -9.68 -7.24 23.88
CA PHE A 702 -10.36 -8.49 24.13
C PHE A 702 -10.40 -9.31 22.83
N LEU A 703 -9.81 -10.50 22.84
CA LEU A 703 -9.76 -11.39 21.69
C LEU A 703 -10.84 -12.47 21.80
N ILE A 704 -11.45 -12.77 20.67
CA ILE A 704 -12.54 -13.74 20.54
C ILE A 704 -12.20 -14.71 19.41
N GLN A 705 -12.23 -16.01 19.71
CA GLN A 705 -12.21 -17.06 18.71
C GLN A 705 -13.64 -17.50 18.39
N ILE A 706 -13.92 -17.68 17.11
CA ILE A 706 -15.23 -18.09 16.60
C ILE A 706 -15.02 -19.34 15.73
N HIS A 707 -15.77 -20.40 16.01
CA HIS A 707 -15.72 -21.65 15.26
C HIS A 707 -17.10 -22.04 14.80
N LYS A 708 -17.22 -22.34 13.49
CA LYS A 708 -18.45 -22.84 12.90
C LYS A 708 -18.77 -24.25 13.45
N VAL A 709 -20.00 -24.46 13.87
CA VAL A 709 -20.49 -25.81 14.25
C VAL A 709 -20.75 -26.57 12.96
N MET A 710 -20.13 -27.74 12.83
CA MET A 710 -20.32 -28.65 11.68
C MET A 710 -21.64 -29.39 11.76
#